data_5cc50f73a84877f5d9ab6aea4fc3325d
#
_entry.id   5cc50f73a84877f5d9ab6aea4fc3325d
#
_cell.length_a   1.000
_cell.length_b   1.000
_cell.length_c   1.000
_cell.angle_alpha   90.00
_cell.angle_beta   90.00
_cell.angle_gamma   90.00
#
_symmetry.space_group_name_H-M   'P 1'
#
loop_
_entity.id
_entity.type
_entity.pdbx_description
1 polymer ?
#
loop_
_entity_poly.entity_id
_entity_poly.type
_entity_poly.pdbx_seq_one_letter_code
_entity_poly.pdbx_strand_id
1 'polypeptide(L)'
;YTTVDDIRNQVITTSGGQVKLGDIAIIEKGYMEPPGNIMHVNGKRAIGIGISTDPTKDVVKTGELVDRRLAELMPLIPVGLELESLYPENVIAKEANNGFIINLIESILIVIVIIMLVMGMRAGVLIGSSLIFSIGGTLLIMSFLGVGLNRTSLAGFIIAMGMLVDNAIVVTDNAQIAIARGIDRRKALIDGATGPQWGLLGATFIAICSFLPLYLAPSSVAEIVKPLFVVLAISLGLSWVLALTQTTTFGNFILKAKAKDGDKDPYDKPFYHKFASILGTLIRKKALTLGSITALFILSLIVMGLMPQNFFPSLDKPYFRADVFYPDGYSIREVETEMKKVEAHLMQQPEVKRVSVTFGSTPLRYYLASTSVGPKPNFANILVEVTDSKYTKKQEENLDAYMKANYPNAITRTMLFKLSPAVDAAIEIGFIGNNTDTLVMLTNKALDIMHRDGELINVRNSWGNKIPVWHPVYSQERAQPLGISRQSMAQSIQIGTNGMTLGEYREGDQVLPVLLKDKTIDSFRINDLRTLPVFGTARETTTLEQVVSRFDFQYKFSNVKDYNRQMVMMAQADPRRGVNAIAAFNRIWKQVQEEIDVPEGYTMKYFGEQESQAESNAALAANLPLTFFLMFVTLLFLFRSYRKPIVILLMLPLIFIGIVLGLVVLGKSFDFFSILGLLGLIGMNIKNAIVLVDQIDTETAAGKAPREAVISATTTRIVPVAMASGTTILGMLPLLFDAMFGGMAATIMGGLLIASALTLFVLPVAYCAIHKIK
;
A
#
# COMPACT_ATOMS: atom_id res chain seq x y z
N TYR A 1 -49.97 -16.03 0.45
CA TYR A 1 -49.58 -17.45 0.33
C TYR A 1 -48.52 -17.74 1.35
N THR A 2 -48.72 -18.82 2.10
CA THR A 2 -47.80 -19.24 3.17
C THR A 2 -47.05 -20.54 2.85
N THR A 3 -47.55 -21.27 1.84
CA THR A 3 -46.95 -22.52 1.36
C THR A 3 -46.92 -22.56 -0.17
N VAL A 4 -46.03 -23.38 -0.73
CA VAL A 4 -46.01 -23.67 -2.18
C VAL A 4 -47.32 -24.31 -2.63
N ASP A 5 -47.96 -25.11 -1.77
CA ASP A 5 -49.26 -25.75 -2.08
C ASP A 5 -50.40 -24.75 -2.17
N ASP A 6 -50.34 -23.61 -1.44
CA ASP A 6 -51.33 -22.54 -1.60
C ASP A 6 -51.26 -21.94 -3.01
N ILE A 7 -50.06 -21.76 -3.55
CA ILE A 7 -49.86 -21.27 -4.92
C ILE A 7 -50.36 -22.34 -5.92
N ARG A 8 -50.01 -23.62 -5.68
CA ARG A 8 -50.46 -24.73 -6.55
C ARG A 8 -51.97 -24.88 -6.62
N ASN A 9 -52.67 -24.65 -5.51
CA ASN A 9 -54.12 -24.75 -5.41
C ASN A 9 -54.83 -23.44 -5.79
N GLN A 10 -54.11 -22.39 -6.19
CA GLN A 10 -54.72 -21.14 -6.63
C GLN A 10 -55.61 -21.39 -7.85
N VAL A 11 -56.83 -20.88 -7.77
CA VAL A 11 -57.81 -21.03 -8.84
C VAL A 11 -57.71 -19.84 -9.80
N ILE A 12 -57.52 -20.12 -11.07
CA ILE A 12 -57.49 -19.14 -12.15
C ILE A 12 -58.85 -19.25 -12.90
N THR A 13 -59.52 -18.13 -13.03
CA THR A 13 -60.78 -18.07 -13.81
C THR A 13 -60.43 -17.79 -15.27
N THR A 14 -60.82 -18.71 -16.14
CA THR A 14 -60.66 -18.60 -17.58
C THR A 14 -62.10 -18.51 -18.24
N SER A 15 -62.14 -18.21 -19.53
CA SER A 15 -63.40 -18.20 -20.30
C SER A 15 -64.05 -19.58 -20.40
N GLY A 16 -63.26 -20.65 -20.14
CA GLY A 16 -63.80 -22.05 -20.21
C GLY A 16 -64.09 -22.66 -18.83
N GLY A 17 -63.93 -21.88 -17.74
CA GLY A 17 -64.16 -22.38 -16.37
C GLY A 17 -63.00 -22.04 -15.40
N GLN A 18 -63.02 -22.65 -14.23
CA GLN A 18 -62.03 -22.49 -13.20
C GLN A 18 -61.02 -23.64 -13.29
N VAL A 19 -59.75 -23.32 -13.29
CA VAL A 19 -58.62 -24.29 -13.35
C VAL A 19 -57.64 -23.98 -12.22
N LYS A 20 -57.12 -24.99 -11.57
CA LYS A 20 -56.05 -24.78 -10.59
C LYS A 20 -54.73 -24.50 -11.31
N LEU A 21 -53.92 -23.63 -10.71
CA LEU A 21 -52.61 -23.31 -11.28
C LEU A 21 -51.71 -24.55 -11.39
N GLY A 22 -51.78 -25.45 -10.43
CA GLY A 22 -51.03 -26.72 -10.46
C GLY A 22 -51.41 -27.70 -11.56
N ASP A 23 -52.60 -27.51 -12.21
CA ASP A 23 -53.03 -28.35 -13.34
C ASP A 23 -52.41 -27.89 -14.68
N ILE A 24 -51.95 -26.63 -14.75
CA ILE A 24 -51.42 -26.04 -15.98
C ILE A 24 -49.93 -25.65 -15.86
N ALA A 25 -49.35 -25.62 -14.65
CA ALA A 25 -47.97 -25.25 -14.40
C ALA A 25 -47.30 -26.16 -13.38
N ILE A 26 -46.02 -26.41 -13.56
CA ILE A 26 -45.18 -27.09 -12.58
C ILE A 26 -44.70 -26.00 -11.62
N ILE A 27 -45.00 -26.14 -10.31
CA ILE A 27 -44.67 -25.17 -9.28
C ILE A 27 -43.69 -25.84 -8.33
N GLU A 28 -42.48 -25.33 -8.32
CA GLU A 28 -41.35 -25.85 -7.51
C GLU A 28 -40.63 -24.70 -6.81
N LYS A 29 -40.17 -24.98 -5.58
CA LYS A 29 -39.21 -24.12 -4.88
C LYS A 29 -37.81 -24.64 -5.19
N GLY A 30 -36.97 -23.80 -5.77
CA GLY A 30 -35.65 -24.17 -6.17
C GLY A 30 -34.67 -23.00 -6.10
N TYR A 31 -33.45 -23.24 -6.52
CA TYR A 31 -32.44 -22.19 -6.69
C TYR A 31 -32.54 -21.62 -8.10
N MET A 32 -32.07 -20.34 -8.22
CA MET A 32 -31.98 -19.73 -9.56
C MET A 32 -30.94 -20.43 -10.41
N GLU A 33 -31.33 -20.83 -11.62
CA GLU A 33 -30.45 -21.35 -12.68
C GLU A 33 -30.50 -20.41 -13.90
N PRO A 34 -29.35 -20.03 -14.46
CA PRO A 34 -28.01 -20.25 -13.93
C PRO A 34 -27.76 -19.45 -12.64
N PRO A 35 -26.92 -19.96 -11.71
CA PRO A 35 -26.62 -19.27 -10.47
C PRO A 35 -25.81 -17.99 -10.75
N GLY A 36 -26.05 -16.95 -9.95
CA GLY A 36 -25.32 -15.68 -10.07
C GLY A 36 -23.86 -15.77 -9.59
N ASN A 37 -23.63 -16.64 -8.59
CA ASN A 37 -22.29 -16.98 -8.11
C ASN A 37 -22.26 -18.40 -7.54
N ILE A 38 -21.07 -18.99 -7.51
CA ILE A 38 -20.81 -20.29 -6.90
C ILE A 38 -19.50 -20.17 -6.10
N MET A 39 -19.41 -20.84 -4.97
CA MET A 39 -18.18 -20.89 -4.19
C MET A 39 -17.82 -22.33 -3.86
N HIS A 40 -16.52 -22.64 -3.98
CA HIS A 40 -15.92 -23.90 -3.52
C HIS A 40 -14.82 -23.63 -2.50
N VAL A 41 -14.67 -24.55 -1.57
CA VAL A 41 -13.52 -24.62 -0.66
C VAL A 41 -13.04 -26.05 -0.66
N ASN A 42 -11.78 -26.27 -1.05
CA ASN A 42 -11.18 -27.60 -1.16
C ASN A 42 -12.04 -28.61 -1.95
N GLY A 43 -12.58 -28.17 -3.10
CA GLY A 43 -13.41 -28.99 -3.99
C GLY A 43 -14.86 -29.17 -3.55
N LYS A 44 -15.25 -28.72 -2.35
CA LYS A 44 -16.61 -28.82 -1.82
C LYS A 44 -17.36 -27.48 -2.04
N ARG A 45 -18.66 -27.54 -2.33
CA ARG A 45 -19.50 -26.34 -2.36
C ARG A 45 -19.55 -25.70 -0.99
N ALA A 46 -19.46 -24.37 -0.97
CA ALA A 46 -19.42 -23.59 0.23
C ALA A 46 -20.32 -22.33 0.13
N ILE A 47 -20.69 -21.79 1.27
CA ILE A 47 -21.35 -20.48 1.41
C ILE A 47 -20.38 -19.58 2.17
N GLY A 48 -20.00 -18.43 1.57
CA GLY A 48 -19.14 -17.46 2.20
C GLY A 48 -19.94 -16.52 3.10
N ILE A 49 -19.49 -16.37 4.36
CA ILE A 49 -20.00 -15.39 5.30
C ILE A 49 -18.89 -14.36 5.54
N GLY A 50 -19.17 -13.10 5.20
CA GLY A 50 -18.26 -11.98 5.44
C GLY A 50 -18.73 -11.17 6.65
N ILE A 51 -17.82 -10.92 7.59
CA ILE A 51 -18.07 -10.10 8.76
C ILE A 51 -17.11 -8.91 8.70
N SER A 52 -17.66 -7.70 8.62
CA SER A 52 -16.86 -6.47 8.65
C SER A 52 -16.96 -5.78 9.99
N THR A 53 -15.85 -5.21 10.42
CA THR A 53 -15.77 -4.43 11.66
C THR A 53 -16.20 -2.99 11.39
N ASP A 54 -16.93 -2.39 12.32
CA ASP A 54 -17.19 -0.94 12.31
C ASP A 54 -15.84 -0.19 12.28
N PRO A 55 -15.69 0.88 11.46
CA PRO A 55 -14.44 1.64 11.33
C PRO A 55 -13.88 2.20 12.65
N THR A 56 -14.75 2.39 13.66
CA THR A 56 -14.37 2.91 14.98
C THR A 56 -13.96 1.82 15.97
N LYS A 57 -14.10 0.54 15.59
CA LYS A 57 -13.84 -0.60 16.47
C LYS A 57 -12.53 -1.29 16.16
N ASP A 58 -11.97 -1.96 17.15
CA ASP A 58 -10.77 -2.77 17.04
C ASP A 58 -11.10 -4.11 16.37
N VAL A 59 -10.44 -4.40 15.24
CA VAL A 59 -10.64 -5.65 14.48
C VAL A 59 -10.27 -6.89 15.28
N VAL A 60 -9.24 -6.83 16.13
CA VAL A 60 -8.79 -7.96 16.95
C VAL A 60 -9.86 -8.30 18.00
N LYS A 61 -10.32 -7.30 18.72
CA LYS A 61 -11.39 -7.49 19.74
C LYS A 61 -12.70 -7.93 19.13
N THR A 62 -13.09 -7.36 17.98
CA THR A 62 -14.30 -7.77 17.27
C THR A 62 -14.19 -9.22 16.83
N GLY A 63 -13.02 -9.63 16.29
CA GLY A 63 -12.78 -11.01 15.89
C GLY A 63 -12.86 -11.99 17.07
N GLU A 64 -12.29 -11.65 18.23
CA GLU A 64 -12.39 -12.48 19.44
C GLU A 64 -13.86 -12.66 19.93
N LEU A 65 -14.69 -11.62 19.75
CA LEU A 65 -16.14 -11.72 20.05
C LEU A 65 -16.85 -12.62 19.04
N VAL A 66 -16.50 -12.49 17.74
CA VAL A 66 -17.04 -13.32 16.67
C VAL A 66 -16.65 -14.80 16.89
N ASP A 67 -15.38 -15.08 17.17
CA ASP A 67 -14.89 -16.44 17.42
C ASP A 67 -15.62 -17.09 18.60
N ARG A 68 -15.84 -16.32 19.67
CA ARG A 68 -16.64 -16.78 20.82
C ARG A 68 -18.08 -17.09 20.42
N ARG A 69 -18.72 -16.19 19.64
CA ARG A 69 -20.09 -16.41 19.18
C ARG A 69 -20.21 -17.61 18.24
N LEU A 70 -19.25 -17.79 17.35
CA LEU A 70 -19.19 -18.96 16.47
C LEU A 70 -19.05 -20.26 17.28
N ALA A 71 -18.20 -20.28 18.33
CA ALA A 71 -18.06 -21.44 19.20
C ALA A 71 -19.38 -21.78 19.93
N GLU A 72 -20.17 -20.78 20.32
CA GLU A 72 -21.52 -21.00 20.90
C GLU A 72 -22.52 -21.59 19.90
N LEU A 73 -22.38 -21.23 18.62
CA LEU A 73 -23.27 -21.68 17.54
C LEU A 73 -22.86 -23.04 16.96
N MET A 74 -21.61 -23.47 17.11
CA MET A 74 -21.10 -24.75 16.58
C MET A 74 -22.00 -25.96 16.90
N PRO A 75 -22.54 -26.14 18.12
CA PRO A 75 -23.42 -27.25 18.44
C PRO A 75 -24.77 -27.21 17.71
N LEU A 76 -25.16 -26.06 17.14
CA LEU A 76 -26.40 -25.88 16.41
C LEU A 76 -26.25 -26.12 14.90
N ILE A 77 -25.03 -26.27 14.41
CA ILE A 77 -24.74 -26.50 13.01
C ILE A 77 -25.17 -27.92 12.63
N PRO A 78 -25.96 -28.11 11.54
CA PRO A 78 -26.38 -29.44 11.10
C PRO A 78 -25.18 -30.35 10.77
N VAL A 79 -25.32 -31.64 11.05
CA VAL A 79 -24.32 -32.66 10.69
C VAL A 79 -24.08 -32.64 9.17
N GLY A 80 -22.82 -32.62 8.77
CA GLY A 80 -22.41 -32.54 7.37
C GLY A 80 -22.02 -31.15 6.88
N LEU A 81 -22.20 -30.10 7.73
CA LEU A 81 -21.65 -28.78 7.48
C LEU A 81 -20.38 -28.57 8.32
N GLU A 82 -19.36 -28.03 7.68
CA GLU A 82 -18.09 -27.67 8.31
C GLU A 82 -17.94 -26.14 8.24
N LEU A 83 -17.62 -25.52 9.39
CA LEU A 83 -17.32 -24.08 9.44
C LEU A 83 -15.82 -23.87 9.43
N GLU A 84 -15.32 -23.17 8.41
CA GLU A 84 -13.91 -22.86 8.26
C GLU A 84 -13.68 -21.35 8.12
N SER A 85 -12.62 -20.85 8.75
CA SER A 85 -12.18 -19.47 8.55
C SER A 85 -11.27 -19.40 7.32
N LEU A 86 -11.67 -18.63 6.30
CA LEU A 86 -10.90 -18.50 5.06
C LEU A 86 -9.81 -17.44 5.15
N TYR A 87 -10.13 -16.30 5.73
CA TYR A 87 -9.22 -15.17 5.87
C TYR A 87 -9.47 -14.45 7.19
N PRO A 88 -8.86 -14.91 8.29
CA PRO A 88 -9.05 -14.35 9.62
C PRO A 88 -8.24 -13.08 9.82
N GLU A 89 -8.74 -11.92 9.38
CA GLU A 89 -8.03 -10.64 9.50
C GLU A 89 -7.69 -10.28 10.96
N ASN A 90 -8.55 -10.66 11.92
CA ASN A 90 -8.30 -10.49 13.36
C ASN A 90 -7.03 -11.21 13.82
N VAL A 91 -6.82 -12.45 13.38
CA VAL A 91 -5.62 -13.24 13.70
C VAL A 91 -4.40 -12.64 13.00
N ILE A 92 -4.52 -12.35 11.71
CA ILE A 92 -3.45 -11.76 10.88
C ILE A 92 -3.01 -10.41 11.46
N ALA A 93 -3.95 -9.55 11.85
CA ALA A 93 -3.66 -8.26 12.46
C ALA A 93 -3.00 -8.41 13.83
N LYS A 94 -3.47 -9.36 14.66
CA LYS A 94 -2.88 -9.66 15.98
C LYS A 94 -1.44 -10.16 15.85
N GLU A 95 -1.18 -11.08 14.95
CA GLU A 95 0.16 -11.61 14.68
C GLU A 95 1.11 -10.52 14.15
N ALA A 96 0.64 -9.71 13.21
CA ALA A 96 1.41 -8.58 12.69
C ALA A 96 1.75 -7.57 13.78
N ASN A 97 0.77 -7.17 14.62
CA ASN A 97 1.01 -6.23 15.71
C ASN A 97 1.98 -6.82 16.76
N ASN A 98 1.83 -8.09 17.12
CA ASN A 98 2.74 -8.76 18.03
C ASN A 98 4.18 -8.82 17.47
N GLY A 99 4.35 -9.14 16.19
CA GLY A 99 5.65 -9.11 15.53
C GLY A 99 6.30 -7.73 15.60
N PHE A 100 5.54 -6.66 15.35
CA PHE A 100 6.04 -5.29 15.48
C PHE A 100 6.38 -4.88 16.92
N ILE A 101 5.62 -5.34 17.91
CA ILE A 101 5.94 -5.10 19.34
C ILE A 101 7.26 -5.80 19.71
N ILE A 102 7.47 -7.02 19.22
CA ILE A 102 8.73 -7.75 19.41
C ILE A 102 9.87 -6.97 18.78
N ASN A 103 9.75 -6.57 17.50
CA ASN A 103 10.74 -5.74 16.80
C ASN A 103 11.04 -4.44 17.55
N LEU A 104 10.03 -3.80 18.14
CA LEU A 104 10.19 -2.58 18.94
C LEU A 104 11.03 -2.86 20.20
N ILE A 105 10.73 -3.95 20.93
CA ILE A 105 11.46 -4.34 22.12
C ILE A 105 12.92 -4.70 21.78
N GLU A 106 13.15 -5.47 20.72
CA GLU A 106 14.48 -5.80 20.23
C GLU A 106 15.28 -4.55 19.90
N SER A 107 14.66 -3.62 19.17
CA SER A 107 15.27 -2.34 18.81
C SER A 107 15.63 -1.51 20.05
N ILE A 108 14.76 -1.43 21.07
CA ILE A 108 15.03 -0.75 22.34
C ILE A 108 16.26 -1.38 23.02
N LEU A 109 16.31 -2.71 23.11
CA LEU A 109 17.44 -3.43 23.71
C LEU A 109 18.75 -3.17 22.96
N ILE A 110 18.74 -3.25 21.63
CA ILE A 110 19.90 -2.96 20.78
C ILE A 110 20.43 -1.56 21.04
N VAL A 111 19.56 -0.55 21.03
CA VAL A 111 19.93 0.85 21.26
C VAL A 111 20.55 1.04 22.66
N ILE A 112 19.91 0.50 23.70
CA ILE A 112 20.41 0.59 25.08
C ILE A 112 21.79 -0.08 25.21
N VAL A 113 21.97 -1.27 24.65
CA VAL A 113 23.26 -1.99 24.67
C VAL A 113 24.36 -1.19 23.97
N ILE A 114 24.08 -0.61 22.82
CA ILE A 114 25.05 0.21 22.08
C ILE A 114 25.50 1.42 22.92
N ILE A 115 24.53 2.13 23.51
CA ILE A 115 24.83 3.29 24.35
C ILE A 115 25.63 2.87 25.56
N MET A 116 25.34 1.74 26.20
CA MET A 116 26.10 1.19 27.30
C MET A 116 27.55 0.87 26.92
N LEU A 117 27.77 0.32 25.73
CA LEU A 117 29.09 -0.05 25.24
C LEU A 117 29.95 1.20 24.95
N VAL A 118 29.36 2.26 24.40
CA VAL A 118 30.11 3.45 23.96
C VAL A 118 30.25 4.49 25.07
N MET A 119 29.18 4.83 25.80
CA MET A 119 29.16 5.86 26.85
C MET A 119 29.32 5.29 28.28
N GLY A 120 29.31 3.97 28.38
CA GLY A 120 29.40 3.27 29.66
C GLY A 120 28.06 3.00 30.33
N MET A 121 28.04 2.02 31.22
CA MET A 121 26.83 1.43 31.85
C MET A 121 25.88 2.48 32.45
N ARG A 122 26.40 3.49 33.12
CA ARG A 122 25.58 4.50 33.82
C ARG A 122 24.90 5.46 32.88
N ALA A 123 25.63 5.93 31.88
CA ALA A 123 25.04 6.78 30.83
C ALA A 123 24.02 5.98 30.01
N GLY A 124 24.33 4.72 29.70
CA GLY A 124 23.42 3.82 28.99
C GLY A 124 22.10 3.62 29.75
N VAL A 125 22.13 3.39 31.04
CA VAL A 125 20.91 3.27 31.88
C VAL A 125 20.15 4.58 31.91
N LEU A 126 20.84 5.72 32.04
CA LEU A 126 20.22 7.04 32.08
C LEU A 126 19.48 7.35 30.77
N ILE A 127 20.15 7.20 29.63
CA ILE A 127 19.59 7.47 28.31
C ILE A 127 18.51 6.43 27.95
N GLY A 128 18.75 5.15 28.29
CA GLY A 128 17.77 4.08 28.11
C GLY A 128 16.47 4.32 28.88
N SER A 129 16.56 4.85 30.12
CA SER A 129 15.37 5.24 30.88
C SER A 129 14.59 6.37 30.19
N SER A 130 15.28 7.36 29.61
CA SER A 130 14.66 8.43 28.85
C SER A 130 13.92 7.90 27.60
N LEU A 131 14.50 6.91 26.92
CA LEU A 131 13.86 6.25 25.78
C LEU A 131 12.55 5.55 26.19
N ILE A 132 12.58 4.75 27.28
CA ILE A 132 11.40 4.03 27.80
C ILE A 132 10.31 5.01 28.22
N PHE A 133 10.65 6.09 28.93
CA PHE A 133 9.68 7.12 29.32
C PHE A 133 9.10 7.88 28.10
N SER A 134 9.92 8.13 27.08
CA SER A 134 9.43 8.76 25.84
C SER A 134 8.42 7.88 25.10
N ILE A 135 8.68 6.58 24.99
CA ILE A 135 7.77 5.63 24.35
C ILE A 135 6.49 5.48 25.20
N GLY A 136 6.61 5.24 26.50
CA GLY A 136 5.47 5.10 27.39
C GLY A 136 4.60 6.35 27.45
N GLY A 137 5.21 7.53 27.53
CA GLY A 137 4.50 8.80 27.48
C GLY A 137 3.82 9.06 26.15
N THR A 138 4.44 8.66 25.04
CA THR A 138 3.81 8.75 23.71
C THR A 138 2.59 7.84 23.61
N LEU A 139 2.66 6.60 24.08
CA LEU A 139 1.52 5.68 24.13
C LEU A 139 0.38 6.25 24.95
N LEU A 140 0.69 6.88 26.10
CA LEU A 140 -0.31 7.53 26.93
C LEU A 140 -1.01 8.69 26.21
N ILE A 141 -0.23 9.57 25.57
CA ILE A 141 -0.79 10.71 24.80
C ILE A 141 -1.63 10.21 23.61
N MET A 142 -1.16 9.19 22.88
CA MET A 142 -1.92 8.58 21.79
C MET A 142 -3.27 8.04 22.27
N SER A 143 -3.30 7.41 23.43
CA SER A 143 -4.55 6.90 24.04
C SER A 143 -5.56 8.03 24.32
N PHE A 144 -5.10 9.20 24.78
CA PHE A 144 -5.96 10.37 24.97
C PHE A 144 -6.44 10.99 23.64
N LEU A 145 -5.62 10.93 22.61
CA LEU A 145 -5.97 11.45 21.28
C LEU A 145 -6.79 10.45 20.43
N GLY A 146 -7.06 9.25 20.94
CA GLY A 146 -7.79 8.21 20.21
C GLY A 146 -7.00 7.63 19.01
N VAL A 147 -5.67 7.76 19.00
CA VAL A 147 -4.82 7.20 17.95
C VAL A 147 -4.51 5.74 18.26
N GLY A 148 -5.01 4.83 17.42
CA GLY A 148 -4.85 3.39 17.61
C GLY A 148 -3.43 2.88 17.32
N LEU A 149 -3.08 1.75 17.96
CA LEU A 149 -1.87 1.01 17.64
C LEU A 149 -2.12 0.16 16.38
N ASN A 150 -1.39 0.47 15.32
CA ASN A 150 -1.39 -0.26 14.07
C ASN A 150 0.05 -0.40 13.55
N ARG A 151 0.25 -1.17 12.47
CA ARG A 151 1.59 -1.39 11.88
C ARG A 151 2.33 -0.08 11.59
N THR A 152 1.63 0.93 11.09
CA THR A 152 2.23 2.22 10.71
C THR A 152 2.63 3.04 11.94
N SER A 153 1.80 3.07 13.00
CA SER A 153 2.15 3.74 14.26
C SER A 153 3.32 3.05 14.96
N LEU A 154 3.36 1.72 14.96
CA LEU A 154 4.46 0.95 15.54
C LEU A 154 5.77 1.14 14.74
N ALA A 155 5.70 1.17 13.40
CA ALA A 155 6.86 1.54 12.58
C ALA A 155 7.35 2.96 12.88
N GLY A 156 6.42 3.90 13.15
CA GLY A 156 6.75 5.25 13.61
C GLY A 156 7.57 5.26 14.90
N PHE A 157 7.27 4.40 15.87
CA PHE A 157 8.09 4.25 17.09
C PHE A 157 9.50 3.75 16.79
N ILE A 158 9.66 2.77 15.90
CA ILE A 158 10.98 2.23 15.55
C ILE A 158 11.83 3.30 14.85
N ILE A 159 11.23 4.09 13.94
CA ILE A 159 11.92 5.22 13.30
C ILE A 159 12.27 6.30 14.34
N ALA A 160 11.30 6.67 15.19
CA ALA A 160 11.51 7.68 16.23
C ALA A 160 12.63 7.30 17.18
N MET A 161 12.77 6.00 17.50
CA MET A 161 13.66 5.49 18.55
C MET A 161 15.09 5.96 18.39
N GLY A 162 15.63 5.90 17.17
CA GLY A 162 16.96 6.41 16.90
C GLY A 162 17.11 7.90 17.20
N MET A 163 16.06 8.69 16.90
CA MET A 163 16.03 10.13 17.11
C MET A 163 15.69 10.53 18.56
N LEU A 164 14.99 9.66 19.31
CA LEU A 164 14.54 9.92 20.69
C LEU A 164 15.73 10.01 21.66
N VAL A 165 16.73 9.19 21.44
CA VAL A 165 17.90 9.13 22.34
C VAL A 165 18.86 10.29 22.12
N ASP A 166 18.84 10.95 20.96
CA ASP A 166 19.82 11.98 20.58
C ASP A 166 19.83 13.17 21.54
N ASN A 167 18.65 13.65 21.95
CA ASN A 167 18.56 14.78 22.88
C ASN A 167 19.18 14.42 24.24
N ALA A 168 18.88 13.22 24.74
CA ALA A 168 19.44 12.72 26.00
C ALA A 168 20.94 12.42 25.88
N ILE A 169 21.43 11.93 24.72
CA ILE A 169 22.86 11.74 24.44
C ILE A 169 23.62 13.05 24.57
N VAL A 170 23.15 14.12 23.89
CA VAL A 170 23.85 15.43 23.91
C VAL A 170 23.88 16.02 25.32
N VAL A 171 22.77 15.99 26.06
CA VAL A 171 22.72 16.48 27.43
C VAL A 171 23.63 15.67 28.35
N THR A 172 23.61 14.33 28.23
CA THR A 172 24.46 13.44 29.07
C THR A 172 25.92 13.56 28.75
N ASP A 173 26.29 13.66 27.46
CA ASP A 173 27.68 13.80 27.00
C ASP A 173 28.28 15.12 27.50
N ASN A 174 27.59 16.25 27.32
CA ASN A 174 28.01 17.56 27.83
C ASN A 174 28.17 17.52 29.36
N ALA A 175 27.25 16.90 30.10
CA ALA A 175 27.36 16.76 31.54
C ALA A 175 28.58 15.89 31.95
N GLN A 176 28.80 14.76 31.25
CA GLN A 176 29.97 13.89 31.54
C GLN A 176 31.30 14.61 31.28
N ILE A 177 31.41 15.37 30.19
CA ILE A 177 32.57 16.17 29.88
C ILE A 177 32.82 17.22 30.96
N ALA A 178 31.78 17.94 31.40
CA ALA A 178 31.84 18.94 32.44
C ALA A 178 32.25 18.34 33.81
N ILE A 179 31.69 17.18 34.16
CA ILE A 179 32.08 16.42 35.38
C ILE A 179 33.55 15.96 35.30
N ALA A 180 34.02 15.49 34.13
CA ALA A 180 35.41 15.08 33.94
C ALA A 180 36.39 16.24 34.09
N ARG A 181 35.94 17.48 33.75
CA ARG A 181 36.71 18.73 33.96
C ARG A 181 36.63 19.27 35.39
N GLY A 182 36.03 18.53 36.36
CA GLY A 182 35.95 18.89 37.76
C GLY A 182 34.78 19.83 38.13
N ILE A 183 33.85 20.10 37.23
CA ILE A 183 32.65 20.88 37.55
C ILE A 183 31.71 20.05 38.43
N ASP A 184 31.09 20.69 39.43
CA ASP A 184 30.11 20.04 40.30
C ASP A 184 29.02 19.38 39.48
N ARG A 185 28.66 18.14 39.87
CA ARG A 185 27.71 17.30 39.13
C ARG A 185 26.37 17.98 38.85
N ARG A 186 25.80 18.67 39.86
CA ARG A 186 24.53 19.35 39.70
C ARG A 186 24.63 20.51 38.71
N LYS A 187 25.69 21.30 38.80
CA LYS A 187 25.95 22.40 37.87
C LYS A 187 26.25 21.87 36.47
N ALA A 188 27.04 20.82 36.33
CA ALA A 188 27.36 20.20 35.05
C ALA A 188 26.10 19.68 34.34
N LEU A 189 25.13 19.10 35.06
CA LEU A 189 23.84 18.65 34.49
C LEU A 189 22.96 19.80 34.06
N ILE A 190 22.89 20.88 34.88
CA ILE A 190 22.10 22.07 34.51
C ILE A 190 22.70 22.76 33.29
N ASP A 191 24.00 23.01 33.28
CA ASP A 191 24.70 23.66 32.19
C ASP A 191 24.68 22.81 30.90
N GLY A 192 24.80 21.47 31.05
CA GLY A 192 24.72 20.51 29.96
C GLY A 192 23.36 20.42 29.29
N ALA A 193 22.29 20.78 30.03
CA ALA A 193 20.93 20.85 29.49
C ALA A 193 20.57 22.24 28.94
N THR A 194 20.89 23.29 29.70
CA THR A 194 20.53 24.67 29.34
C THR A 194 21.31 25.24 28.17
N GLY A 195 22.59 24.83 28.03
CA GLY A 195 23.40 25.24 26.89
C GLY A 195 22.78 24.90 25.52
N PRO A 196 22.56 23.64 25.22
CA PRO A 196 22.05 23.23 23.91
C PRO A 196 20.51 23.28 23.76
N GLN A 197 19.74 23.69 24.76
CA GLN A 197 18.27 23.53 24.79
C GLN A 197 17.56 24.08 23.55
N TRP A 198 17.93 25.26 23.08
CA TRP A 198 17.30 25.91 21.92
C TRP A 198 17.75 25.26 20.59
N GLY A 199 19.03 24.87 20.50
CA GLY A 199 19.53 24.09 19.36
C GLY A 199 18.81 22.75 19.23
N LEU A 200 18.63 22.03 20.34
CA LEU A 200 17.89 20.77 20.38
C LEU A 200 16.40 20.94 20.07
N LEU A 201 15.76 22.02 20.54
CA LEU A 201 14.36 22.33 20.20
C LEU A 201 14.20 22.57 18.70
N GLY A 202 15.03 23.44 18.13
CA GLY A 202 15.00 23.75 16.70
C GLY A 202 15.25 22.51 15.84
N ALA A 203 16.22 21.68 16.23
CA ALA A 203 16.51 20.42 15.56
C ALA A 203 15.32 19.42 15.65
N THR A 204 14.70 19.31 16.82
CA THR A 204 13.51 18.48 17.03
C THR A 204 12.32 18.96 16.19
N PHE A 205 12.08 20.27 16.17
CA PHE A 205 11.00 20.86 15.36
C PHE A 205 11.22 20.61 13.86
N ILE A 206 12.46 20.77 13.37
CA ILE A 206 12.79 20.48 11.97
C ILE A 206 12.59 18.98 11.64
N ALA A 207 12.96 18.09 12.56
CA ALA A 207 12.72 16.66 12.38
C ALA A 207 11.21 16.34 12.31
N ILE A 208 10.38 17.00 13.09
CA ILE A 208 8.91 16.88 12.98
C ILE A 208 8.43 17.45 11.63
N CYS A 209 8.89 18.65 11.25
CA CYS A 209 8.52 19.28 9.99
C CYS A 209 8.88 18.43 8.77
N SER A 210 9.96 17.61 8.81
CA SER A 210 10.34 16.78 7.67
C SER A 210 9.26 15.76 7.29
N PHE A 211 8.46 15.32 8.24
CA PHE A 211 7.34 14.39 8.02
C PHE A 211 5.98 15.10 7.79
N LEU A 212 5.94 16.43 7.90
CA LEU A 212 4.69 17.20 7.73
C LEU A 212 3.99 16.98 6.37
N PRO A 213 4.70 16.80 5.24
CA PRO A 213 4.06 16.51 3.96
C PRO A 213 3.16 15.28 4.00
N LEU A 214 3.50 14.25 4.81
CA LEU A 214 2.68 13.03 4.96
C LEU A 214 1.34 13.30 5.63
N TYR A 215 1.34 14.18 6.62
CA TYR A 215 0.12 14.53 7.35
C TYR A 215 -0.83 15.41 6.54
N LEU A 216 -0.26 16.32 5.74
CA LEU A 216 -1.02 17.30 4.96
C LEU A 216 -1.47 16.78 3.59
N ALA A 217 -0.88 15.70 3.08
CA ALA A 217 -1.19 15.18 1.75
C ALA A 217 -2.64 14.66 1.66
N PRO A 218 -3.48 15.18 0.74
CA PRO A 218 -4.85 14.74 0.56
C PRO A 218 -4.92 13.50 -0.36
N SER A 219 -4.41 12.36 0.09
CA SER A 219 -4.48 11.11 -0.69
C SER A 219 -4.85 9.92 0.20
N SER A 220 -5.46 8.90 -0.40
CA SER A 220 -5.83 7.66 0.29
C SER A 220 -4.60 6.97 0.90
N VAL A 221 -3.46 7.04 0.21
CA VAL A 221 -2.19 6.48 0.69
C VAL A 221 -1.66 7.28 1.89
N ALA A 222 -1.80 8.60 1.88
CA ALA A 222 -1.41 9.44 3.00
C ALA A 222 -2.20 9.08 4.27
N GLU A 223 -3.47 8.72 4.17
CA GLU A 223 -4.27 8.29 5.33
C GLU A 223 -3.70 7.07 6.04
N ILE A 224 -3.13 6.12 5.28
CA ILE A 224 -2.48 4.92 5.85
C ILE A 224 -1.26 5.31 6.69
N VAL A 225 -0.54 6.38 6.30
CA VAL A 225 0.73 6.77 6.93
C VAL A 225 0.61 7.95 7.90
N LYS A 226 -0.54 8.63 7.98
CA LYS A 226 -0.80 9.71 8.97
C LYS A 226 -0.45 9.33 10.42
N PRO A 227 -0.79 8.13 10.93
CA PRO A 227 -0.45 7.73 12.29
C PRO A 227 1.06 7.77 12.56
N LEU A 228 1.89 7.50 11.55
CA LEU A 228 3.35 7.58 11.65
C LEU A 228 3.81 8.99 12.01
N PHE A 229 3.28 10.02 11.33
CA PHE A 229 3.60 11.43 11.65
C PHE A 229 3.19 11.78 13.07
N VAL A 230 1.98 11.39 13.50
CA VAL A 230 1.46 11.71 14.84
C VAL A 230 2.37 11.11 15.92
N VAL A 231 2.74 9.83 15.78
CA VAL A 231 3.67 9.16 16.70
C VAL A 231 5.01 9.87 16.74
N LEU A 232 5.59 10.20 15.57
CA LEU A 232 6.87 10.91 15.49
C LEU A 232 6.82 12.29 16.14
N ALA A 233 5.77 13.07 15.87
CA ALA A 233 5.63 14.41 16.43
C ALA A 233 5.52 14.42 17.96
N ILE A 234 4.68 13.52 18.50
CA ILE A 234 4.50 13.40 19.96
C ILE A 234 5.79 12.89 20.62
N SER A 235 6.36 11.81 20.09
CA SER A 235 7.52 11.16 20.69
C SER A 235 8.76 12.06 20.67
N LEU A 236 9.03 12.74 19.56
CA LEU A 236 10.17 13.67 19.44
C LEU A 236 10.01 14.90 20.34
N GLY A 237 8.79 15.48 20.38
CA GLY A 237 8.49 16.59 21.28
C GLY A 237 8.66 16.20 22.75
N LEU A 238 8.15 15.05 23.14
CA LEU A 238 8.29 14.52 24.51
C LEU A 238 9.74 14.20 24.85
N SER A 239 10.52 13.64 23.91
CA SER A 239 11.94 13.37 24.07
C SER A 239 12.75 14.63 24.43
N TRP A 240 12.45 15.77 23.80
CA TRP A 240 13.09 17.05 24.15
C TRP A 240 12.76 17.47 25.60
N VAL A 241 11.49 17.39 26.00
CA VAL A 241 11.07 17.71 27.38
C VAL A 241 11.78 16.79 28.39
N LEU A 242 11.81 15.48 28.14
CA LEU A 242 12.41 14.48 29.01
C LEU A 242 13.95 14.61 29.06
N ALA A 243 14.60 15.00 27.98
CA ALA A 243 16.04 15.24 27.96
C ALA A 243 16.43 16.41 28.88
N LEU A 244 15.60 17.44 29.00
CA LEU A 244 15.85 18.58 29.88
C LEU A 244 15.43 18.34 31.34
N THR A 245 14.42 17.51 31.59
CA THR A 245 13.84 17.29 32.93
C THR A 245 14.28 15.97 33.54
N GLN A 246 13.90 14.85 32.94
CA GLN A 246 14.17 13.50 33.47
C GLN A 246 15.68 13.17 33.42
N THR A 247 16.36 13.45 32.28
CA THR A 247 17.78 13.13 32.15
C THR A 247 18.64 13.90 33.16
N THR A 248 18.33 15.16 33.41
CA THR A 248 19.04 15.97 34.41
C THR A 248 18.77 15.50 35.84
N THR A 249 17.50 15.21 36.15
CA THR A 249 17.08 14.74 37.49
C THR A 249 17.70 13.38 37.80
N PHE A 250 17.55 12.39 36.91
CA PHE A 250 18.08 11.05 37.12
C PHE A 250 19.60 11.01 37.02
N GLY A 251 20.18 11.85 36.16
CA GLY A 251 21.65 12.02 36.03
C GLY A 251 22.28 12.40 37.36
N ASN A 252 21.60 13.17 38.22
CA ASN A 252 22.07 13.54 39.53
C ASN A 252 22.24 12.33 40.51
N PHE A 253 21.47 11.25 40.28
CA PHE A 253 21.55 10.03 41.09
C PHE A 253 22.49 8.98 40.44
N ILE A 254 22.46 8.86 39.11
CA ILE A 254 23.10 7.77 38.35
C ILE A 254 24.55 8.09 38.01
N LEU A 255 24.87 9.33 37.59
CA LEU A 255 26.23 9.71 37.21
C LEU A 255 27.10 9.95 38.46
N LYS A 256 28.26 9.33 38.51
CA LYS A 256 29.23 9.55 39.60
C LYS A 256 30.30 10.53 39.14
N ALA A 257 30.69 11.46 40.03
CA ALA A 257 31.87 12.23 39.87
C ALA A 257 33.08 11.29 39.95
N LYS A 258 33.75 11.01 38.85
CA LYS A 258 35.07 10.42 38.86
C LYS A 258 36.09 11.56 38.83
N ALA A 259 36.45 12.02 40.00
CA ALA A 259 37.69 12.76 40.17
C ALA A 259 38.85 11.77 40.02
N LYS A 260 39.35 11.57 38.80
CA LYS A 260 40.65 10.94 38.54
C LYS A 260 41.23 11.53 37.28
N ASP A 261 42.47 12.06 37.43
CA ASP A 261 43.33 12.64 36.43
C ASP A 261 42.86 13.99 35.85
N GLY A 262 42.85 15.02 36.69
CA GLY A 262 42.80 16.41 36.23
C GLY A 262 44.07 16.74 35.46
N ASP A 263 44.09 16.65 34.16
CA ASP A 263 44.92 17.38 33.20
C ASP A 263 44.99 16.73 31.81
N LYS A 264 44.30 15.62 31.54
CA LYS A 264 44.29 15.06 30.18
C LYS A 264 43.01 15.45 29.48
N ASP A 265 43.11 16.25 28.43
CA ASP A 265 42.01 16.54 27.52
C ASP A 265 41.48 15.20 26.97
N PRO A 266 40.19 14.88 27.13
CA PRO A 266 39.57 13.65 26.59
C PRO A 266 39.81 13.43 25.08
N TYR A 267 40.13 14.52 24.37
CA TYR A 267 40.37 14.54 22.92
C TYR A 267 41.86 14.42 22.54
N ASP A 268 42.78 14.30 23.48
CA ASP A 268 44.21 14.12 23.23
C ASP A 268 44.56 12.64 22.99
N LYS A 269 43.89 12.01 22.01
CA LYS A 269 44.18 10.64 21.57
C LYS A 269 44.65 10.64 20.11
N PRO A 270 45.54 9.70 19.69
CA PRO A 270 46.05 9.63 18.32
C PRO A 270 44.97 9.59 17.24
N PHE A 271 43.81 9.02 17.55
CA PHE A 271 42.63 8.96 16.66
C PHE A 271 42.14 10.38 16.31
N TYR A 272 42.00 11.25 17.30
CA TYR A 272 41.47 12.62 17.07
C TYR A 272 42.49 13.49 16.31
N HIS A 273 43.79 13.33 16.59
CA HIS A 273 44.86 14.01 15.85
C HIS A 273 44.88 13.59 14.37
N LYS A 274 44.74 12.29 14.08
CA LYS A 274 44.69 11.77 12.71
C LYS A 274 43.45 12.33 11.97
N PHE A 275 42.29 12.34 12.62
CA PHE A 275 41.08 12.90 12.06
C PHE A 275 41.21 14.40 11.75
N ALA A 276 41.71 15.19 12.69
CA ALA A 276 41.95 16.63 12.52
C ALA A 276 42.93 16.91 11.34
N SER A 277 43.96 16.08 11.17
CA SER A 277 44.90 16.17 10.04
C SER A 277 44.23 15.90 8.70
N ILE A 278 43.37 14.84 8.61
CA ILE A 278 42.58 14.53 7.40
C ILE A 278 41.65 15.69 7.09
N LEU A 279 40.87 16.17 8.07
CA LEU A 279 39.95 17.27 7.91
C LEU A 279 40.65 18.56 7.46
N GLY A 280 41.81 18.86 8.08
CA GLY A 280 42.66 19.99 7.68
C GLY A 280 43.13 19.92 6.22
N THR A 281 43.39 18.71 5.73
CA THR A 281 43.77 18.48 4.32
C THR A 281 42.58 18.68 3.38
N LEU A 282 41.40 18.18 3.75
CA LEU A 282 40.16 18.36 3.00
C LEU A 282 39.76 19.85 2.93
N ILE A 283 39.85 20.59 4.02
CA ILE A 283 39.63 22.04 4.06
C ILE A 283 40.63 22.79 3.19
N ARG A 284 41.86 22.34 3.08
CA ARG A 284 42.88 22.94 2.21
C ARG A 284 42.57 22.72 0.74
N LYS A 285 42.06 21.54 0.38
CA LYS A 285 41.71 21.17 -1.01
C LYS A 285 40.17 21.24 -1.27
N LYS A 286 39.54 22.37 -0.88
CA LYS A 286 38.06 22.55 -0.93
C LYS A 286 37.46 22.19 -2.27
N ALA A 287 38.02 22.68 -3.38
CA ALA A 287 37.48 22.46 -4.71
C ALA A 287 37.48 20.99 -5.13
N LEU A 288 38.57 20.26 -4.79
CA LEU A 288 38.69 18.83 -5.08
C LEU A 288 37.67 18.04 -4.24
N THR A 289 37.53 18.35 -2.96
CA THR A 289 36.57 17.66 -2.06
C THR A 289 35.12 17.88 -2.50
N LEU A 290 34.72 19.12 -2.77
CA LEU A 290 33.36 19.42 -3.23
C LEU A 290 33.11 18.86 -4.62
N GLY A 291 34.10 18.91 -5.53
CA GLY A 291 33.99 18.32 -6.86
C GLY A 291 33.82 16.81 -6.86
N SER A 292 34.59 16.09 -6.03
CA SER A 292 34.46 14.62 -5.91
C SER A 292 33.12 14.19 -5.35
N ILE A 293 32.60 14.90 -4.35
CA ILE A 293 31.27 14.61 -3.78
C ILE A 293 30.16 14.93 -4.78
N THR A 294 30.27 16.02 -5.55
CA THR A 294 29.31 16.33 -6.61
C THR A 294 29.33 15.24 -7.70
N ALA A 295 30.51 14.74 -8.08
CA ALA A 295 30.61 13.64 -9.03
C ALA A 295 29.97 12.34 -8.50
N LEU A 296 30.17 12.00 -7.23
CA LEU A 296 29.49 10.87 -6.57
C LEU A 296 27.96 11.06 -6.52
N PHE A 297 27.49 12.28 -6.29
CA PHE A 297 26.06 12.60 -6.32
C PHE A 297 25.48 12.38 -7.73
N ILE A 298 26.15 12.87 -8.77
CA ILE A 298 25.70 12.65 -10.16
C ILE A 298 25.67 11.15 -10.47
N LEU A 299 26.72 10.41 -10.06
CA LEU A 299 26.75 8.96 -10.23
C LEU A 299 25.58 8.27 -9.50
N SER A 300 25.25 8.72 -8.28
CA SER A 300 24.12 8.16 -7.53
C SER A 300 22.78 8.40 -8.23
N LEU A 301 22.58 9.55 -8.87
CA LEU A 301 21.37 9.82 -9.67
C LEU A 301 21.25 8.91 -10.90
N ILE A 302 22.38 8.61 -11.55
CA ILE A 302 22.40 7.66 -12.69
C ILE A 302 22.02 6.26 -12.19
N VAL A 303 22.65 5.79 -11.11
CA VAL A 303 22.34 4.47 -10.51
C VAL A 303 20.90 4.40 -10.06
N MET A 304 20.35 5.47 -9.47
CA MET A 304 18.95 5.58 -9.06
C MET A 304 17.98 5.37 -10.23
N GLY A 305 18.32 5.94 -11.41
CA GLY A 305 17.54 5.77 -12.65
C GLY A 305 17.54 4.32 -13.19
N LEU A 306 18.55 3.53 -12.82
CA LEU A 306 18.66 2.11 -13.22
C LEU A 306 18.05 1.14 -12.20
N MET A 307 17.72 1.61 -11.01
CA MET A 307 17.15 0.77 -9.95
C MET A 307 15.68 0.42 -10.22
N PRO A 308 15.24 -0.79 -9.83
CA PRO A 308 13.81 -1.13 -9.88
C PRO A 308 13.04 -0.22 -8.94
N GLN A 309 12.01 0.41 -9.49
CA GLN A 309 11.07 1.26 -8.75
C GLN A 309 9.75 0.53 -8.61
N ASN A 310 9.18 0.50 -7.42
CA ASN A 310 7.87 -0.06 -7.15
C ASN A 310 7.03 0.97 -6.40
N PHE A 311 5.70 0.95 -6.60
CA PHE A 311 4.85 1.80 -5.79
C PHE A 311 4.75 1.24 -4.37
N PHE A 312 4.30 -0.02 -4.24
CA PHE A 312 4.31 -0.75 -2.97
C PHE A 312 5.00 -2.11 -3.10
N PRO A 313 5.72 -2.57 -2.07
CA PRO A 313 6.27 -3.92 -2.03
C PRO A 313 5.15 -4.95 -1.84
N SER A 314 5.43 -6.20 -2.23
CA SER A 314 4.58 -7.33 -1.91
C SER A 314 4.66 -7.64 -0.41
N LEU A 315 3.52 -8.01 0.19
CA LEU A 315 3.44 -8.41 1.59
C LEU A 315 3.83 -9.87 1.75
N ASP A 316 4.51 -10.17 2.84
CA ASP A 316 4.85 -11.53 3.22
C ASP A 316 3.65 -12.18 3.94
N LYS A 317 2.68 -12.66 3.16
CA LYS A 317 1.49 -13.36 3.64
C LYS A 317 1.44 -14.78 3.09
N PRO A 318 0.93 -15.76 3.84
CA PRO A 318 0.78 -17.13 3.35
C PRO A 318 -0.44 -17.27 2.42
N TYR A 319 -0.72 -16.25 1.63
CA TYR A 319 -1.85 -16.18 0.72
C TYR A 319 -1.43 -15.56 -0.61
N PHE A 320 -1.98 -16.10 -1.70
CA PHE A 320 -1.99 -15.44 -3.00
C PHE A 320 -3.33 -15.64 -3.68
N ARG A 321 -3.60 -14.85 -4.70
CA ARG A 321 -4.85 -14.95 -5.46
C ARG A 321 -4.58 -15.00 -6.96
N ALA A 322 -5.56 -15.52 -7.70
CA ALA A 322 -5.59 -15.45 -9.15
C ALA A 322 -6.98 -15.03 -9.62
N ASP A 323 -7.02 -14.11 -10.56
CA ASP A 323 -8.22 -13.72 -11.30
C ASP A 323 -8.15 -14.38 -12.69
N VAL A 324 -9.18 -15.14 -13.04
CA VAL A 324 -9.24 -15.91 -14.28
C VAL A 324 -10.43 -15.42 -15.09
N PHE A 325 -10.18 -14.92 -16.29
CA PHE A 325 -11.18 -14.42 -17.21
C PHE A 325 -11.22 -15.32 -18.44
N TYR A 326 -12.35 -15.96 -18.68
CA TYR A 326 -12.66 -16.63 -19.94
C TYR A 326 -13.25 -15.62 -20.95
N PRO A 327 -13.24 -15.93 -22.26
CA PRO A 327 -13.92 -15.10 -23.25
C PRO A 327 -15.40 -14.86 -22.89
N ASP A 328 -15.92 -13.68 -23.21
CA ASP A 328 -17.33 -13.38 -22.99
C ASP A 328 -18.21 -14.38 -23.77
N GLY A 329 -19.26 -14.87 -23.11
CA GLY A 329 -20.13 -15.92 -23.65
C GLY A 329 -19.97 -17.29 -22.96
N TYR A 330 -18.90 -17.49 -22.17
CA TYR A 330 -18.78 -18.68 -21.32
C TYR A 330 -19.83 -18.63 -20.21
N SER A 331 -20.44 -19.79 -19.94
CA SER A 331 -21.36 -19.95 -18.81
C SER A 331 -20.61 -20.17 -17.50
N ILE A 332 -21.21 -19.80 -16.38
CA ILE A 332 -20.64 -20.04 -15.06
C ILE A 332 -20.38 -21.52 -14.78
N ARG A 333 -21.20 -22.44 -15.37
CA ARG A 333 -21.07 -23.90 -15.23
C ARG A 333 -19.88 -24.45 -16.00
N GLU A 334 -19.60 -23.90 -17.17
CA GLU A 334 -18.40 -24.25 -17.93
C GLU A 334 -17.14 -23.83 -17.18
N VAL A 335 -17.12 -22.58 -16.67
CA VAL A 335 -16.00 -22.08 -15.85
C VAL A 335 -15.83 -22.92 -14.58
N GLU A 336 -16.93 -23.29 -13.88
CA GLU A 336 -16.89 -24.19 -12.73
C GLU A 336 -16.22 -25.54 -13.09
N THR A 337 -16.61 -26.11 -14.22
CA THR A 337 -16.09 -27.42 -14.66
C THR A 337 -14.59 -27.38 -14.96
N GLU A 338 -14.13 -26.33 -15.65
CA GLU A 338 -12.71 -26.17 -15.95
C GLU A 338 -11.88 -25.89 -14.69
N MET A 339 -12.38 -25.02 -13.80
CA MET A 339 -11.65 -24.64 -12.59
C MET A 339 -11.61 -25.76 -11.54
N LYS A 340 -12.54 -26.72 -11.53
CA LYS A 340 -12.42 -27.92 -10.68
C LYS A 340 -11.12 -28.70 -10.92
N LYS A 341 -10.63 -28.71 -12.17
CA LYS A 341 -9.35 -29.36 -12.51
C LYS A 341 -8.16 -28.58 -11.92
N VAL A 342 -8.24 -27.24 -11.96
CA VAL A 342 -7.23 -26.34 -11.36
C VAL A 342 -7.22 -26.48 -9.85
N GLU A 343 -8.38 -26.52 -9.22
CA GLU A 343 -8.55 -26.72 -7.79
C GLU A 343 -7.95 -28.05 -7.33
N ALA A 344 -8.24 -29.14 -8.06
CA ALA A 344 -7.66 -30.46 -7.79
C ALA A 344 -6.13 -30.47 -7.95
N HIS A 345 -5.59 -29.77 -8.97
CA HIS A 345 -4.15 -29.63 -9.16
C HIS A 345 -3.48 -28.90 -7.99
N LEU A 346 -4.06 -27.80 -7.54
CA LEU A 346 -3.53 -27.02 -6.41
C LEU A 346 -3.55 -27.82 -5.11
N MET A 347 -4.63 -28.58 -4.85
CA MET A 347 -4.77 -29.41 -3.65
C MET A 347 -3.76 -30.57 -3.59
N GLN A 348 -3.18 -30.98 -4.72
CA GLN A 348 -2.11 -32.02 -4.76
C GLN A 348 -0.75 -31.45 -4.34
N GLN A 349 -0.57 -30.12 -4.27
CA GLN A 349 0.70 -29.51 -3.88
C GLN A 349 0.87 -29.59 -2.35
N PRO A 350 1.96 -30.15 -1.84
CA PRO A 350 2.14 -30.36 -0.40
C PRO A 350 2.24 -29.05 0.42
N GLU A 351 2.64 -27.96 -0.23
CA GLU A 351 2.76 -26.67 0.43
C GLU A 351 1.43 -25.87 0.43
N VAL A 352 0.40 -26.34 -0.29
CA VAL A 352 -0.93 -25.70 -0.32
C VAL A 352 -1.78 -26.27 0.82
N LYS A 353 -2.29 -25.38 1.65
CA LYS A 353 -3.12 -25.70 2.80
C LYS A 353 -4.61 -25.69 2.45
N ARG A 354 -5.03 -24.70 1.66
CA ARG A 354 -6.43 -24.50 1.29
C ARG A 354 -6.55 -23.80 -0.05
N VAL A 355 -7.57 -24.17 -0.79
CA VAL A 355 -7.97 -23.53 -2.05
C VAL A 355 -9.42 -23.13 -1.95
N SER A 356 -9.71 -21.86 -2.20
CA SER A 356 -11.08 -21.34 -2.35
C SER A 356 -11.25 -20.76 -3.73
N VAL A 357 -12.31 -21.18 -4.43
CA VAL A 357 -12.64 -20.69 -5.77
C VAL A 357 -14.04 -20.10 -5.76
N THR A 358 -14.16 -18.87 -6.22
CA THR A 358 -15.46 -18.21 -6.40
C THR A 358 -15.69 -17.95 -7.89
N PHE A 359 -16.84 -18.34 -8.39
CA PHE A 359 -17.24 -18.23 -9.78
C PHE A 359 -18.30 -17.14 -9.95
N GLY A 360 -18.29 -16.46 -11.06
CA GLY A 360 -19.28 -15.44 -11.40
C GLY A 360 -19.06 -14.08 -10.73
N SER A 361 -18.24 -14.02 -9.70
CA SER A 361 -17.88 -12.78 -8.99
C SER A 361 -16.62 -12.99 -8.14
N THR A 362 -16.06 -11.92 -7.59
CA THR A 362 -15.11 -12.05 -6.48
C THR A 362 -15.84 -12.49 -5.22
N PRO A 363 -15.16 -13.18 -4.28
CA PRO A 363 -15.72 -13.45 -2.96
C PRO A 363 -16.04 -12.17 -2.20
N LEU A 364 -16.77 -12.27 -1.10
CA LEU A 364 -16.95 -11.17 -0.17
C LEU A 364 -15.57 -10.60 0.20
N ARG A 365 -15.49 -9.28 0.28
CA ARG A 365 -14.21 -8.58 0.45
C ARG A 365 -13.53 -9.02 1.73
N TYR A 366 -12.39 -9.67 1.59
CA TYR A 366 -11.54 -10.16 2.68
C TYR A 366 -10.24 -9.37 2.81
N TYR A 367 -9.85 -8.60 1.80
CA TYR A 367 -8.62 -7.82 1.78
C TYR A 367 -8.85 -6.43 1.18
N LEU A 368 -8.24 -5.39 1.80
CA LEU A 368 -8.47 -3.99 1.43
C LEU A 368 -8.16 -3.71 -0.04
N ALA A 369 -7.03 -4.20 -0.53
CA ALA A 369 -6.55 -3.96 -1.88
C ALA A 369 -7.00 -5.05 -2.89
N SER A 370 -8.14 -5.71 -2.65
CA SER A 370 -8.73 -6.62 -3.62
C SER A 370 -9.70 -5.88 -4.54
N THR A 371 -9.59 -6.11 -5.85
CA THR A 371 -10.62 -5.68 -6.82
C THR A 371 -11.92 -6.42 -6.54
N SER A 372 -13.04 -5.74 -6.74
CA SER A 372 -14.36 -6.37 -6.74
C SER A 372 -14.82 -6.47 -8.19
N VAL A 373 -14.98 -7.71 -8.66
CA VAL A 373 -15.60 -8.00 -9.95
C VAL A 373 -17.05 -8.34 -9.67
N GLY A 374 -17.99 -7.59 -10.27
CA GLY A 374 -19.43 -7.82 -10.16
C GLY A 374 -19.87 -9.09 -10.90
N PRO A 375 -21.17 -9.38 -10.99
CA PRO A 375 -21.67 -10.58 -11.65
C PRO A 375 -21.14 -10.71 -13.08
N LYS A 376 -20.29 -11.72 -13.32
CA LYS A 376 -19.63 -11.97 -14.60
C LYS A 376 -19.45 -13.48 -14.80
N PRO A 377 -20.35 -14.15 -15.56
CA PRO A 377 -20.39 -15.61 -15.67
C PRO A 377 -19.05 -16.25 -16.11
N ASN A 378 -18.27 -15.54 -16.92
CA ASN A 378 -16.98 -15.98 -17.47
C ASN A 378 -15.79 -15.70 -16.54
N PHE A 379 -16.02 -15.45 -15.25
CA PHE A 379 -14.99 -15.07 -14.29
C PHE A 379 -14.87 -16.08 -13.14
N ALA A 380 -13.64 -16.34 -12.71
CA ALA A 380 -13.35 -17.04 -11.46
C ALA A 380 -12.24 -16.35 -10.68
N ASN A 381 -12.40 -16.31 -9.36
CA ASN A 381 -11.36 -15.86 -8.43
C ASN A 381 -10.88 -17.05 -7.59
N ILE A 382 -9.58 -17.26 -7.56
CA ILE A 382 -8.92 -18.30 -6.79
C ILE A 382 -8.15 -17.65 -5.65
N LEU A 383 -8.43 -18.06 -4.42
CA LEU A 383 -7.66 -17.69 -3.23
C LEU A 383 -6.97 -18.95 -2.72
N VAL A 384 -5.64 -18.91 -2.62
CA VAL A 384 -4.83 -20.02 -2.14
C VAL A 384 -4.14 -19.65 -0.84
N GLU A 385 -4.31 -20.48 0.18
CA GLU A 385 -3.58 -20.44 1.44
C GLU A 385 -2.45 -21.49 1.39
N VAL A 386 -1.22 -21.05 1.62
CA VAL A 386 -0.05 -21.94 1.73
C VAL A 386 0.31 -22.17 3.20
N THR A 387 1.09 -23.23 3.47
CA THR A 387 1.48 -23.61 4.84
C THR A 387 2.44 -22.59 5.49
N ASP A 388 3.25 -21.90 4.68
CA ASP A 388 4.22 -20.89 5.15
C ASP A 388 4.43 -19.85 4.04
N SER A 389 4.57 -18.58 4.41
CA SER A 389 4.73 -17.46 3.48
C SER A 389 5.91 -17.61 2.52
N LYS A 390 6.98 -18.32 2.90
CA LYS A 390 8.13 -18.61 2.04
C LYS A 390 7.78 -19.39 0.78
N TYR A 391 6.66 -20.12 0.79
CA TYR A 391 6.20 -20.90 -0.37
C TYR A 391 5.25 -20.11 -1.27
N THR A 392 4.74 -18.96 -0.81
CA THR A 392 3.69 -18.19 -1.52
C THR A 392 4.11 -17.84 -2.95
N LYS A 393 5.31 -17.28 -3.11
CA LYS A 393 5.83 -16.91 -4.43
C LYS A 393 6.01 -18.12 -5.34
N LYS A 394 6.56 -19.21 -4.82
CA LYS A 394 6.78 -20.47 -5.58
C LYS A 394 5.44 -21.03 -6.07
N GLN A 395 4.43 -21.10 -5.21
CA GLN A 395 3.14 -21.66 -5.56
C GLN A 395 2.32 -20.76 -6.49
N GLU A 396 2.48 -19.44 -6.34
CA GLU A 396 1.92 -18.46 -7.28
C GLU A 396 2.53 -18.65 -8.69
N GLU A 397 3.86 -18.85 -8.77
CA GLU A 397 4.57 -19.11 -10.01
C GLU A 397 4.16 -20.44 -10.65
N ASN A 398 3.97 -21.49 -9.84
CA ASN A 398 3.50 -22.79 -10.30
C ASN A 398 2.09 -22.69 -10.90
N LEU A 399 1.17 -21.98 -10.24
CA LEU A 399 -0.18 -21.77 -10.76
C LEU A 399 -0.16 -21.00 -12.08
N ASP A 400 0.59 -19.92 -12.17
CA ASP A 400 0.72 -19.13 -13.41
C ASP A 400 1.23 -20.00 -14.58
N ALA A 401 2.27 -20.79 -14.35
CA ALA A 401 2.81 -21.71 -15.35
C ALA A 401 1.79 -22.80 -15.76
N TYR A 402 1.09 -23.38 -14.79
CA TYR A 402 0.07 -24.38 -15.04
C TYR A 402 -1.10 -23.83 -15.87
N MET A 403 -1.58 -22.64 -15.52
CA MET A 403 -2.67 -21.99 -16.25
C MET A 403 -2.28 -21.66 -17.69
N LYS A 404 -1.10 -21.10 -17.92
CA LYS A 404 -0.60 -20.79 -19.27
C LYS A 404 -0.44 -22.02 -20.15
N ALA A 405 -0.03 -23.16 -19.57
CA ALA A 405 0.16 -24.40 -20.31
C ALA A 405 -1.15 -25.11 -20.65
N ASN A 406 -2.14 -25.09 -19.75
CA ASN A 406 -3.34 -25.90 -19.88
C ASN A 406 -4.60 -25.10 -20.28
N TYR A 407 -4.61 -23.78 -20.06
CA TYR A 407 -5.77 -22.90 -20.28
C TYR A 407 -5.37 -21.65 -21.10
N PRO A 408 -4.85 -21.81 -22.33
CA PRO A 408 -4.40 -20.66 -23.14
C PRO A 408 -5.53 -19.75 -23.59
N ASN A 409 -6.79 -20.21 -23.54
CA ASN A 409 -8.00 -19.43 -23.82
C ASN A 409 -8.48 -18.54 -22.66
N ALA A 410 -7.89 -18.70 -21.46
CA ALA A 410 -8.20 -17.91 -20.30
C ALA A 410 -7.09 -16.89 -20.00
N ILE A 411 -7.47 -15.66 -19.70
CA ILE A 411 -6.56 -14.65 -19.17
C ILE A 411 -6.44 -14.87 -17.67
N THR A 412 -5.27 -15.32 -17.23
CA THR A 412 -5.00 -15.55 -15.81
C THR A 412 -4.06 -14.50 -15.28
N ARG A 413 -4.43 -13.87 -14.18
CA ARG A 413 -3.64 -12.90 -13.45
C ARG A 413 -3.40 -13.39 -12.03
N THR A 414 -2.22 -13.97 -11.79
CA THR A 414 -1.79 -14.38 -10.45
C THR A 414 -1.17 -13.19 -9.72
N MET A 415 -1.46 -13.03 -8.42
CA MET A 415 -1.07 -11.85 -7.66
C MET A 415 -0.72 -12.20 -6.23
N LEU A 416 0.43 -11.68 -5.78
CA LEU A 416 0.75 -11.58 -4.37
C LEU A 416 0.00 -10.40 -3.75
N PHE A 417 -0.28 -10.45 -2.45
CA PHE A 417 -0.92 -9.34 -1.76
C PHE A 417 0.02 -8.13 -1.67
N LYS A 418 -0.51 -6.95 -2.01
CA LYS A 418 0.16 -5.64 -1.91
C LYS A 418 -0.76 -4.66 -1.20
N LEU A 419 -0.20 -3.57 -0.65
CA LEU A 419 -1.00 -2.46 -0.11
C LEU A 419 -1.38 -1.42 -1.17
N SER A 420 -0.94 -1.59 -2.42
CA SER A 420 -1.35 -0.71 -3.52
C SER A 420 -2.87 -0.76 -3.71
N PRO A 421 -3.49 0.31 -4.20
CA PRO A 421 -4.88 0.28 -4.62
C PRO A 421 -5.14 -0.90 -5.56
N ALA A 422 -6.36 -1.44 -5.47
CA ALA A 422 -6.79 -2.51 -6.35
C ALA A 422 -6.90 -2.00 -7.79
N VAL A 423 -6.27 -2.73 -8.72
CA VAL A 423 -6.23 -2.38 -10.14
C VAL A 423 -6.55 -3.59 -11.02
N ASP A 424 -7.20 -3.35 -12.15
CA ASP A 424 -7.56 -4.42 -13.10
C ASP A 424 -6.34 -4.93 -13.88
N ALA A 425 -5.35 -4.06 -14.12
CA ALA A 425 -4.06 -4.41 -14.74
C ALA A 425 -2.94 -3.54 -14.17
N ALA A 426 -1.69 -3.96 -14.32
CA ALA A 426 -0.53 -3.18 -13.89
C ALA A 426 -0.30 -1.94 -14.75
N ILE A 427 -0.68 -2.00 -16.03
CA ILE A 427 -0.60 -0.89 -16.99
C ILE A 427 -1.99 -0.69 -17.58
N GLU A 428 -2.53 0.51 -17.43
CA GLU A 428 -3.84 0.89 -17.93
C GLU A 428 -3.78 2.25 -18.63
N ILE A 429 -4.05 2.27 -19.94
CA ILE A 429 -4.11 3.48 -20.76
C ILE A 429 -5.52 3.60 -21.33
N GLY A 430 -6.25 4.62 -20.94
CA GLY A 430 -7.64 4.82 -21.31
C GLY A 430 -7.84 5.96 -22.31
N PHE A 431 -8.77 5.74 -23.23
CA PHE A 431 -9.28 6.75 -24.14
C PHE A 431 -10.72 7.07 -23.73
N ILE A 432 -11.01 8.36 -23.56
CA ILE A 432 -12.30 8.88 -23.09
C ILE A 432 -12.96 9.65 -24.22
N GLY A 433 -14.22 9.40 -24.48
CA GLY A 433 -14.97 10.08 -25.55
C GLY A 433 -16.37 9.51 -25.75
N ASN A 434 -17.11 10.00 -26.75
CA ASN A 434 -18.52 9.71 -26.90
C ASN A 434 -18.85 8.73 -28.04
N ASN A 435 -17.87 8.30 -28.85
CA ASN A 435 -18.11 7.39 -29.97
C ASN A 435 -17.35 6.07 -29.77
N THR A 436 -18.09 4.97 -29.74
CA THR A 436 -17.57 3.62 -29.51
C THR A 436 -16.53 3.20 -30.54
N ASP A 437 -16.76 3.47 -31.84
CA ASP A 437 -15.86 3.01 -32.90
C ASP A 437 -14.53 3.73 -32.85
N THR A 438 -14.52 5.03 -32.53
CA THR A 438 -13.30 5.81 -32.33
C THR A 438 -12.52 5.30 -31.11
N LEU A 439 -13.21 5.02 -30.00
CA LEU A 439 -12.57 4.46 -28.80
C LEU A 439 -11.95 3.10 -29.09
N VAL A 440 -12.64 2.23 -29.80
CA VAL A 440 -12.13 0.91 -30.23
C VAL A 440 -10.89 1.09 -31.13
N MET A 441 -10.93 2.01 -32.09
CA MET A 441 -9.79 2.28 -32.97
C MET A 441 -8.55 2.76 -32.18
N LEU A 442 -8.72 3.73 -31.28
CA LEU A 442 -7.62 4.27 -30.47
C LEU A 442 -7.07 3.19 -29.51
N THR A 443 -7.97 2.45 -28.87
CA THR A 443 -7.55 1.38 -27.94
C THR A 443 -6.82 0.27 -28.68
N ASN A 444 -7.27 -0.15 -29.87
CA ASN A 444 -6.59 -1.16 -30.66
C ASN A 444 -5.16 -0.72 -31.08
N LYS A 445 -4.95 0.54 -31.46
CA LYS A 445 -3.62 1.07 -31.69
C LYS A 445 -2.72 0.94 -30.47
N ALA A 446 -3.24 1.24 -29.27
CA ALA A 446 -2.50 1.09 -28.02
C ALA A 446 -2.20 -0.38 -27.72
N LEU A 447 -3.17 -1.29 -27.95
CA LEU A 447 -2.96 -2.74 -27.82
C LEU A 447 -1.88 -3.25 -28.78
N ASP A 448 -1.86 -2.78 -30.02
CA ASP A 448 -0.82 -3.13 -31.01
C ASP A 448 0.58 -2.71 -30.52
N ILE A 449 0.70 -1.53 -29.90
CA ILE A 449 1.95 -1.07 -29.30
C ILE A 449 2.34 -2.00 -28.14
N MET A 450 1.39 -2.34 -27.26
CA MET A 450 1.64 -3.25 -26.13
C MET A 450 2.02 -4.67 -26.59
N HIS A 451 1.43 -5.18 -27.66
CA HIS A 451 1.78 -6.49 -28.23
C HIS A 451 3.18 -6.51 -28.85
N ARG A 452 3.62 -5.41 -29.45
CA ARG A 452 4.97 -5.29 -30.04
C ARG A 452 6.09 -5.22 -28.99
N ASP A 453 5.80 -4.79 -27.79
CA ASP A 453 6.79 -4.62 -26.71
C ASP A 453 7.47 -5.94 -26.31
N GLY A 454 6.78 -7.07 -26.39
CA GLY A 454 7.32 -8.41 -26.09
C GLY A 454 7.59 -8.70 -24.60
N GLU A 455 7.65 -7.69 -23.75
CA GLU A 455 7.80 -7.83 -22.28
C GLU A 455 6.47 -7.77 -21.53
N LEU A 456 5.37 -7.53 -22.25
CA LEU A 456 4.03 -7.48 -21.71
C LEU A 456 3.27 -8.79 -21.95
N ILE A 457 2.34 -9.09 -21.04
CA ILE A 457 1.42 -10.24 -21.08
C ILE A 457 0.01 -9.76 -20.73
N ASN A 458 -0.99 -10.62 -20.96
CA ASN A 458 -2.39 -10.32 -20.64
C ASN A 458 -2.90 -9.03 -21.31
N VAL A 459 -2.39 -8.75 -22.51
CA VAL A 459 -2.76 -7.57 -23.29
C VAL A 459 -4.24 -7.70 -23.69
N ARG A 460 -5.08 -6.77 -23.24
CA ARG A 460 -6.52 -6.79 -23.46
C ARG A 460 -7.13 -5.40 -23.39
N ASN A 461 -8.36 -5.27 -23.87
CA ASN A 461 -9.17 -4.08 -23.59
C ASN A 461 -10.09 -4.28 -22.38
N SER A 462 -10.53 -3.19 -21.78
CA SER A 462 -11.35 -3.21 -20.56
C SER A 462 -12.83 -3.57 -20.80
N TRP A 463 -13.29 -3.56 -22.04
CA TRP A 463 -14.67 -3.92 -22.40
C TRP A 463 -14.84 -5.40 -22.76
N GLY A 464 -13.74 -6.13 -22.95
CA GLY A 464 -13.76 -7.53 -23.36
C GLY A 464 -14.03 -7.72 -24.85
N ASN A 465 -14.54 -8.88 -25.21
CA ASN A 465 -14.87 -9.21 -26.59
C ASN A 465 -16.30 -8.82 -26.94
N LYS A 466 -16.53 -8.49 -28.20
CA LYS A 466 -17.91 -8.36 -28.68
C LYS A 466 -18.55 -9.75 -28.71
N ILE A 467 -19.74 -9.85 -28.16
CA ILE A 467 -20.57 -11.07 -28.19
C ILE A 467 -21.61 -10.97 -29.30
N PRO A 468 -21.98 -12.13 -29.91
CA PRO A 468 -23.07 -12.17 -30.87
C PRO A 468 -24.40 -11.94 -30.15
N VAL A 469 -25.18 -11.02 -30.66
CA VAL A 469 -26.52 -10.70 -30.13
C VAL A 469 -27.54 -10.86 -31.26
N TRP A 470 -28.56 -11.67 -31.01
CA TRP A 470 -29.71 -11.74 -31.87
C TRP A 470 -30.72 -10.65 -31.51
N HIS A 471 -31.02 -9.79 -32.47
CA HIS A 471 -31.96 -8.70 -32.30
C HIS A 471 -33.20 -8.92 -33.19
N PRO A 472 -34.32 -9.41 -32.61
CA PRO A 472 -35.58 -9.52 -33.35
C PRO A 472 -36.16 -8.12 -33.63
N VAL A 473 -36.23 -7.74 -34.89
CA VAL A 473 -36.72 -6.44 -35.30
C VAL A 473 -38.24 -6.48 -35.37
N TYR A 474 -38.92 -5.89 -34.38
CA TYR A 474 -40.38 -5.83 -34.31
C TYR A 474 -40.97 -5.18 -35.55
N SER A 475 -41.96 -5.87 -36.17
CA SER A 475 -42.74 -5.35 -37.27
C SER A 475 -44.14 -4.93 -36.79
N GLN A 476 -44.39 -3.64 -36.76
CA GLN A 476 -45.69 -3.11 -36.35
C GLN A 476 -46.82 -3.59 -37.29
N GLU A 477 -46.56 -3.66 -38.60
CA GLU A 477 -47.51 -4.10 -39.60
C GLU A 477 -48.00 -5.55 -39.39
N ARG A 478 -47.08 -6.44 -38.96
CA ARG A 478 -47.39 -7.86 -38.72
C ARG A 478 -47.94 -8.10 -37.34
N ALA A 479 -47.49 -7.37 -36.33
CA ALA A 479 -47.81 -7.62 -34.93
C ALA A 479 -49.11 -6.93 -34.48
N GLN A 480 -49.43 -5.73 -35.00
CA GLN A 480 -50.56 -4.97 -34.56
C GLN A 480 -51.93 -5.66 -34.86
N PRO A 481 -52.14 -6.27 -36.05
CA PRO A 481 -53.38 -7.01 -36.32
C PRO A 481 -53.62 -8.17 -35.35
N LEU A 482 -52.54 -8.74 -34.78
CA LEU A 482 -52.59 -9.83 -33.80
C LEU A 482 -52.68 -9.33 -32.35
N GLY A 483 -52.78 -8.01 -32.14
CA GLY A 483 -52.83 -7.41 -30.81
C GLY A 483 -51.52 -7.56 -30.03
N ILE A 484 -50.38 -7.77 -30.71
CA ILE A 484 -49.09 -7.97 -30.09
C ILE A 484 -48.33 -6.66 -30.08
N SER A 485 -48.06 -6.15 -28.88
CA SER A 485 -47.23 -4.98 -28.66
C SER A 485 -45.72 -5.35 -28.60
N ARG A 486 -44.86 -4.35 -28.75
CA ARG A 486 -43.39 -4.53 -28.53
C ARG A 486 -43.15 -5.04 -27.12
N GLN A 487 -43.92 -4.58 -26.13
CA GLN A 487 -43.80 -5.02 -24.73
C GLN A 487 -44.20 -6.49 -24.59
N SER A 488 -45.32 -6.92 -25.18
CA SER A 488 -45.75 -8.32 -25.14
C SER A 488 -44.73 -9.25 -25.78
N MET A 489 -44.11 -8.84 -26.91
CA MET A 489 -43.04 -9.57 -27.55
C MET A 489 -41.80 -9.69 -26.59
N ALA A 490 -41.41 -8.60 -25.97
CA ALA A 490 -40.26 -8.62 -25.03
C ALA A 490 -40.52 -9.50 -23.81
N GLN A 491 -41.74 -9.46 -23.25
CA GLN A 491 -42.12 -10.33 -22.14
C GLN A 491 -42.13 -11.81 -22.54
N SER A 492 -42.66 -12.13 -23.75
CA SER A 492 -42.64 -13.50 -24.26
C SER A 492 -41.18 -14.03 -24.41
N ILE A 493 -40.30 -13.21 -24.96
CA ILE A 493 -38.87 -13.55 -25.06
C ILE A 493 -38.27 -13.76 -23.67
N GLN A 494 -38.57 -12.90 -22.71
CA GLN A 494 -38.07 -13.01 -21.33
C GLN A 494 -38.54 -14.30 -20.66
N ILE A 495 -39.81 -14.68 -20.81
CA ILE A 495 -40.36 -15.94 -20.29
C ILE A 495 -39.63 -17.15 -20.89
N GLY A 496 -39.38 -17.12 -22.20
CA GLY A 496 -38.71 -18.22 -22.90
C GLY A 496 -37.21 -18.29 -22.74
N THR A 497 -36.55 -17.26 -22.19
CA THR A 497 -35.08 -17.20 -22.04
C THR A 497 -34.63 -17.14 -20.60
N ASN A 498 -35.00 -16.13 -19.84
CA ASN A 498 -34.53 -15.90 -18.46
C ASN A 498 -35.57 -16.14 -17.40
N GLY A 499 -36.85 -16.20 -17.80
CA GLY A 499 -37.96 -16.15 -16.89
C GLY A 499 -38.37 -14.73 -16.52
N MET A 500 -39.67 -14.53 -16.25
CA MET A 500 -40.25 -13.26 -15.84
C MET A 500 -40.74 -13.32 -14.41
N THR A 501 -40.36 -12.33 -13.59
CA THR A 501 -40.84 -12.21 -12.22
C THR A 501 -42.30 -11.79 -12.22
N LEU A 502 -43.19 -12.62 -11.65
CA LEU A 502 -44.61 -12.35 -11.53
C LEU A 502 -44.99 -11.68 -10.21
N GLY A 503 -44.21 -11.93 -9.16
CA GLY A 503 -44.51 -11.43 -7.83
C GLY A 503 -43.53 -11.96 -6.79
N GLU A 504 -43.88 -11.83 -5.52
CA GLU A 504 -43.10 -12.26 -4.39
C GLU A 504 -43.87 -13.29 -3.55
N TYR A 505 -43.17 -14.31 -3.12
CA TYR A 505 -43.60 -15.29 -2.15
C TYR A 505 -42.88 -15.09 -0.83
N ARG A 506 -43.62 -15.00 0.26
CA ARG A 506 -43.04 -14.78 1.61
C ARG A 506 -43.14 -16.02 2.45
N GLU A 507 -42.01 -16.49 2.94
CA GLU A 507 -41.90 -17.64 3.84
C GLU A 507 -41.08 -17.26 5.05
N GLY A 508 -41.73 -17.04 6.20
CA GLY A 508 -41.09 -16.49 7.39
C GLY A 508 -40.45 -15.12 7.07
N ASP A 509 -39.14 -15.01 7.28
CA ASP A 509 -38.36 -13.79 7.05
C ASP A 509 -37.85 -13.67 5.61
N GLN A 510 -38.07 -14.66 4.76
CA GLN A 510 -37.57 -14.68 3.40
C GLN A 510 -38.62 -14.17 2.40
N VAL A 511 -38.16 -13.36 1.46
CA VAL A 511 -38.93 -12.92 0.28
C VAL A 511 -38.32 -13.56 -0.94
N LEU A 512 -39.06 -14.44 -1.58
CA LEU A 512 -38.63 -15.19 -2.75
C LEU A 512 -39.33 -14.69 -4.00
N PRO A 513 -38.66 -14.42 -5.13
CA PRO A 513 -39.32 -14.06 -6.38
C PRO A 513 -40.03 -15.26 -6.96
N VAL A 514 -41.27 -15.04 -7.44
CA VAL A 514 -42.02 -16.03 -8.21
C VAL A 514 -41.69 -15.81 -9.69
N LEU A 515 -40.98 -16.77 -10.30
CA LEU A 515 -40.54 -16.70 -11.69
C LEU A 515 -41.42 -17.56 -12.58
N LEU A 516 -41.96 -16.97 -13.65
CA LEU A 516 -42.58 -17.70 -14.75
C LEU A 516 -41.54 -18.01 -15.81
N LYS A 517 -41.32 -19.29 -16.06
CA LYS A 517 -40.37 -19.80 -17.07
C LYS A 517 -41.06 -20.78 -18.02
N ASP A 518 -40.60 -20.83 -19.26
CA ASP A 518 -40.96 -21.92 -20.15
C ASP A 518 -40.29 -23.23 -19.68
N LYS A 519 -41.02 -24.36 -19.80
CA LYS A 519 -40.52 -25.67 -19.41
C LYS A 519 -39.25 -26.08 -20.20
N THR A 520 -39.11 -25.58 -21.42
CA THR A 520 -38.00 -25.93 -22.33
C THR A 520 -36.77 -25.01 -22.16
N ILE A 521 -36.79 -24.12 -21.18
CA ILE A 521 -35.74 -23.09 -21.00
C ILE A 521 -34.34 -23.68 -20.87
N ASP A 522 -34.19 -24.83 -20.18
CA ASP A 522 -32.90 -25.47 -19.96
C ASP A 522 -32.34 -26.15 -21.22
N SER A 523 -33.17 -26.42 -22.21
CA SER A 523 -32.81 -27.01 -23.51
C SER A 523 -32.89 -25.99 -24.66
N PHE A 524 -33.20 -24.71 -24.36
CA PHE A 524 -33.38 -23.65 -25.32
C PHE A 524 -32.12 -23.40 -26.15
N ARG A 525 -32.30 -23.42 -27.48
CA ARG A 525 -31.25 -23.10 -28.45
C ARG A 525 -31.61 -21.79 -29.15
N ILE A 526 -30.60 -21.11 -29.68
CA ILE A 526 -30.82 -19.83 -30.37
C ILE A 526 -31.80 -19.93 -31.53
N ASN A 527 -31.88 -21.07 -32.20
CA ASN A 527 -32.85 -21.31 -33.29
C ASN A 527 -34.30 -21.44 -32.80
N ASP A 528 -34.50 -21.83 -31.54
CA ASP A 528 -35.83 -21.97 -30.93
C ASP A 528 -36.48 -20.63 -30.70
N LEU A 529 -35.69 -19.55 -30.73
CA LEU A 529 -36.18 -18.17 -30.66
C LEU A 529 -37.22 -17.87 -31.76
N ARG A 530 -37.07 -18.43 -32.94
CA ARG A 530 -38.02 -18.21 -34.07
C ARG A 530 -39.40 -18.75 -33.79
N THR A 531 -39.46 -19.92 -33.18
CA THR A 531 -40.70 -20.65 -32.87
C THR A 531 -41.27 -20.29 -31.49
N LEU A 532 -40.60 -19.39 -30.75
CA LEU A 532 -41.05 -18.97 -29.43
C LEU A 532 -42.49 -18.40 -29.50
N PRO A 533 -43.41 -18.90 -28.66
CA PRO A 533 -44.79 -18.38 -28.64
C PRO A 533 -44.82 -16.94 -28.10
N VAL A 534 -45.47 -16.06 -28.81
CA VAL A 534 -45.72 -14.66 -28.42
C VAL A 534 -47.20 -14.47 -28.18
N PHE A 535 -47.51 -13.85 -27.05
CA PHE A 535 -48.91 -13.67 -26.58
C PHE A 535 -49.37 -12.24 -26.83
N GLY A 536 -50.52 -12.10 -27.46
CA GLY A 536 -51.21 -10.83 -27.69
C GLY A 536 -52.40 -10.61 -26.78
N THR A 537 -52.97 -9.44 -26.83
CA THR A 537 -54.18 -9.09 -26.07
C THR A 537 -55.47 -9.77 -26.62
N ALA A 538 -55.44 -10.21 -27.87
CA ALA A 538 -56.57 -10.86 -28.58
C ALA A 538 -56.68 -12.37 -28.31
N ARG A 539 -55.97 -12.93 -27.33
CA ARG A 539 -55.94 -14.38 -27.01
C ARG A 539 -55.33 -15.29 -28.08
N GLU A 540 -54.83 -14.73 -29.16
CA GLU A 540 -54.12 -15.50 -30.18
C GLU A 540 -52.65 -15.60 -29.83
N THR A 541 -52.11 -16.81 -29.95
CA THR A 541 -50.67 -17.06 -29.85
C THR A 541 -50.11 -17.23 -31.24
N THR A 542 -48.99 -16.59 -31.48
CA THR A 542 -48.24 -16.77 -32.74
C THR A 542 -46.77 -16.97 -32.44
N THR A 543 -45.97 -17.31 -33.43
CA THR A 543 -44.53 -17.46 -33.26
C THR A 543 -43.83 -16.11 -33.39
N LEU A 544 -42.72 -15.95 -32.72
CA LEU A 544 -41.89 -14.72 -32.77
C LEU A 544 -41.53 -14.34 -34.22
N GLU A 545 -41.26 -15.33 -35.07
CA GLU A 545 -40.93 -15.10 -36.47
C GLU A 545 -42.04 -14.38 -37.25
N GLN A 546 -43.28 -14.57 -36.88
CA GLN A 546 -44.43 -13.93 -37.55
C GLN A 546 -44.60 -12.45 -37.20
N VAL A 547 -44.10 -12.02 -36.04
CA VAL A 547 -44.25 -10.63 -35.56
C VAL A 547 -42.99 -9.77 -35.75
N VAL A 548 -41.92 -10.37 -36.24
CA VAL A 548 -40.66 -9.64 -36.58
C VAL A 548 -40.48 -9.52 -38.07
N SER A 549 -39.84 -8.46 -38.54
CA SER A 549 -39.47 -8.28 -39.95
C SER A 549 -38.25 -9.14 -40.32
N ARG A 550 -37.30 -9.25 -39.40
CA ARG A 550 -36.07 -10.02 -39.52
C ARG A 550 -35.43 -10.22 -38.17
N PHE A 551 -34.48 -11.13 -38.11
CA PHE A 551 -33.56 -11.27 -37.00
C PHE A 551 -32.20 -10.68 -37.42
N ASP A 552 -31.80 -9.57 -36.81
CA ASP A 552 -30.48 -8.98 -37.03
C ASP A 552 -29.48 -9.67 -36.12
N PHE A 553 -28.35 -10.07 -36.71
CA PHE A 553 -27.23 -10.61 -35.98
C PHE A 553 -26.18 -9.50 -35.83
N GLN A 554 -25.98 -9.06 -34.60
CA GLN A 554 -25.08 -7.95 -34.30
C GLN A 554 -23.99 -8.40 -33.30
N TYR A 555 -22.80 -7.82 -33.41
CA TYR A 555 -21.76 -7.98 -32.41
C TYR A 555 -21.71 -6.74 -31.52
N LYS A 556 -21.97 -6.92 -30.22
CA LYS A 556 -21.96 -5.83 -29.22
C LYS A 556 -21.06 -6.17 -28.06
N PHE A 557 -20.50 -5.14 -27.44
CA PHE A 557 -19.83 -5.32 -26.16
C PHE A 557 -20.86 -5.63 -25.07
N SER A 558 -20.54 -6.60 -24.22
CA SER A 558 -21.39 -6.97 -23.07
C SER A 558 -21.29 -5.94 -21.95
N ASN A 559 -20.17 -5.23 -21.86
CA ASN A 559 -19.90 -4.26 -20.82
C ASN A 559 -19.23 -3.01 -21.43
N VAL A 560 -19.76 -1.84 -21.12
CA VAL A 560 -19.22 -0.53 -21.51
C VAL A 560 -18.98 0.24 -20.23
N LYS A 561 -17.75 0.78 -20.07
CA LYS A 561 -17.37 1.56 -18.88
C LYS A 561 -17.48 3.05 -19.18
N ASP A 562 -17.94 3.80 -18.19
CA ASP A 562 -17.99 5.26 -18.21
C ASP A 562 -17.04 5.86 -17.17
N TYR A 563 -16.48 7.01 -17.52
CA TYR A 563 -15.69 7.85 -16.66
C TYR A 563 -16.17 9.30 -16.78
N ASN A 564 -16.65 9.87 -15.68
CA ASN A 564 -17.19 11.24 -15.65
C ASN A 564 -18.26 11.50 -16.74
N ARG A 565 -19.20 10.57 -16.94
CA ARG A 565 -20.30 10.62 -17.93
C ARG A 565 -19.86 10.54 -19.39
N GLN A 566 -18.66 10.11 -19.67
CA GLN A 566 -18.17 9.80 -21.01
C GLN A 566 -17.70 8.36 -21.04
N MET A 567 -17.87 7.68 -22.17
CA MET A 567 -17.35 6.33 -22.30
C MET A 567 -15.82 6.32 -22.20
N VAL A 568 -15.30 5.32 -21.53
CA VAL A 568 -13.85 5.07 -21.44
C VAL A 568 -13.54 3.63 -21.84
N MET A 569 -12.60 3.47 -22.74
CA MET A 569 -12.05 2.17 -23.10
C MET A 569 -10.55 2.16 -22.82
N MET A 570 -10.08 1.16 -22.08
CA MET A 570 -8.69 1.08 -21.64
C MET A 570 -7.97 -0.06 -22.36
N ALA A 571 -6.76 0.20 -22.83
CA ALA A 571 -5.77 -0.81 -23.15
C ALA A 571 -5.07 -1.23 -21.84
N GLN A 572 -5.09 -2.51 -21.53
CA GLN A 572 -4.61 -3.09 -20.28
C GLN A 572 -3.55 -4.14 -20.56
N ALA A 573 -2.49 -4.17 -19.75
CA ALA A 573 -1.45 -5.19 -19.80
C ALA A 573 -0.78 -5.40 -18.45
N ASP A 574 -0.19 -6.56 -18.24
CA ASP A 574 0.68 -6.86 -17.11
C ASP A 574 2.13 -7.08 -17.62
N PRO A 575 3.17 -6.65 -16.88
CA PRO A 575 4.55 -6.93 -17.25
C PRO A 575 4.87 -8.42 -17.03
N ARG A 576 5.76 -8.98 -17.87
CA ARG A 576 6.34 -10.30 -17.60
C ARG A 576 7.07 -10.30 -16.27
N ARG A 577 7.18 -11.49 -15.66
CA ARG A 577 7.94 -11.65 -14.42
C ARG A 577 9.38 -11.15 -14.57
N GLY A 578 9.84 -10.41 -13.58
CA GLY A 578 11.16 -9.78 -13.59
C GLY A 578 11.24 -8.44 -14.34
N VAL A 579 10.21 -8.07 -15.07
CA VAL A 579 10.12 -6.74 -15.72
C VAL A 579 9.52 -5.75 -14.73
N ASN A 580 10.15 -4.60 -14.59
CA ASN A 580 9.65 -3.53 -13.73
C ASN A 580 8.42 -2.85 -14.34
N ALA A 581 7.30 -2.85 -13.62
CA ALA A 581 6.03 -2.32 -14.10
C ALA A 581 6.08 -0.83 -14.46
N ILE A 582 6.79 -0.02 -13.66
CA ILE A 582 6.92 1.43 -13.88
C ILE A 582 7.78 1.71 -15.12
N ALA A 583 8.88 0.97 -15.28
CA ALA A 583 9.75 1.11 -16.45
C ALA A 583 9.01 0.70 -17.73
N ALA A 584 8.27 -0.41 -17.70
CA ALA A 584 7.45 -0.86 -18.81
C ALA A 584 6.35 0.16 -19.13
N PHE A 585 5.64 0.67 -18.13
CA PHE A 585 4.65 1.72 -18.32
C PHE A 585 5.24 2.97 -18.98
N ASN A 586 6.35 3.49 -18.48
CA ASN A 586 6.97 4.70 -19.00
C ASN A 586 7.37 4.54 -20.48
N ARG A 587 7.86 3.35 -20.85
CA ARG A 587 8.21 3.02 -22.24
C ARG A 587 6.97 2.99 -23.12
N ILE A 588 5.92 2.28 -22.71
CA ILE A 588 4.66 2.18 -23.46
C ILE A 588 3.96 3.53 -23.54
N TRP A 589 3.88 4.26 -22.43
CA TRP A 589 3.23 5.57 -22.39
C TRP A 589 3.87 6.54 -23.38
N LYS A 590 5.20 6.55 -23.44
CA LYS A 590 5.94 7.38 -24.40
C LYS A 590 5.62 6.99 -25.84
N GLN A 591 5.62 5.69 -26.18
CA GLN A 591 5.29 5.22 -27.54
C GLN A 591 3.85 5.54 -27.91
N VAL A 592 2.90 5.37 -26.98
CA VAL A 592 1.49 5.70 -27.21
C VAL A 592 1.31 7.20 -27.47
N GLN A 593 2.02 8.08 -26.73
CA GLN A 593 1.99 9.51 -26.97
C GLN A 593 2.60 9.92 -28.32
N GLU A 594 3.63 9.20 -28.79
CA GLU A 594 4.31 9.49 -30.06
C GLU A 594 3.57 8.93 -31.28
N GLU A 595 2.92 7.75 -31.14
CA GLU A 595 2.31 7.04 -32.28
C GLU A 595 0.80 7.27 -32.42
N ILE A 596 0.10 7.70 -31.37
CA ILE A 596 -1.36 7.86 -31.38
C ILE A 596 -1.74 9.34 -31.38
N ASP A 597 -2.26 9.81 -32.51
CA ASP A 597 -2.90 11.11 -32.58
C ASP A 597 -4.34 11.00 -32.08
N VAL A 598 -4.64 11.72 -30.99
CA VAL A 598 -5.95 11.71 -30.33
C VAL A 598 -6.81 12.82 -30.93
N PRO A 599 -7.96 12.47 -31.56
CA PRO A 599 -8.83 13.46 -32.19
C PRO A 599 -9.40 14.47 -31.18
N GLU A 600 -9.80 15.64 -31.71
CA GLU A 600 -10.48 16.65 -30.91
C GLU A 600 -11.78 16.10 -30.29
N GLY A 601 -12.01 16.41 -29.01
CA GLY A 601 -13.14 15.87 -28.22
C GLY A 601 -12.86 14.53 -27.55
N TYR A 602 -11.68 13.95 -27.73
CA TYR A 602 -11.22 12.76 -27.01
C TYR A 602 -10.03 13.11 -26.11
N THR A 603 -9.91 12.35 -25.01
CA THR A 603 -8.76 12.50 -24.11
C THR A 603 -8.12 11.14 -23.84
N MET A 604 -6.80 11.16 -23.71
CA MET A 604 -6.00 10.01 -23.33
C MET A 604 -5.47 10.21 -21.92
N LYS A 605 -5.66 9.21 -21.05
CA LYS A 605 -5.25 9.25 -19.66
C LYS A 605 -4.77 7.86 -19.23
N TYR A 606 -3.79 7.79 -18.34
CA TYR A 606 -3.43 6.55 -17.65
C TYR A 606 -4.25 6.40 -16.35
N PHE A 607 -4.47 5.15 -15.95
CA PHE A 607 -5.27 4.77 -14.80
C PHE A 607 -4.51 3.79 -13.90
N GLY A 608 -5.18 3.30 -12.88
CA GLY A 608 -4.70 2.22 -12.04
C GLY A 608 -3.59 2.60 -11.07
N GLU A 609 -2.57 1.76 -10.97
CA GLU A 609 -1.46 1.93 -10.03
C GLU A 609 -0.64 3.20 -10.33
N GLN A 610 -0.49 3.54 -11.61
CA GLN A 610 0.27 4.71 -12.06
C GLN A 610 -0.45 6.02 -11.72
N GLU A 611 -1.78 6.08 -11.87
CA GLU A 611 -2.59 7.23 -11.45
C GLU A 611 -2.46 7.44 -9.95
N SER A 612 -2.65 6.38 -9.15
CA SER A 612 -2.56 6.44 -7.69
C SER A 612 -1.16 6.85 -7.20
N GLN A 613 -0.10 6.38 -7.88
CA GLN A 613 1.27 6.79 -7.59
C GLN A 613 1.49 8.27 -7.93
N ALA A 614 1.04 8.70 -9.10
CA ALA A 614 1.17 10.09 -9.52
C ALA A 614 0.43 11.05 -8.60
N GLU A 615 -0.81 10.72 -8.21
CA GLU A 615 -1.59 11.49 -7.24
C GLU A 615 -0.90 11.57 -5.88
N SER A 616 -0.39 10.44 -5.37
CA SER A 616 0.31 10.40 -4.09
C SER A 616 1.60 11.21 -4.11
N ASN A 617 2.39 11.08 -5.17
CA ASN A 617 3.62 11.85 -5.35
C ASN A 617 3.33 13.35 -5.51
N ALA A 618 2.30 13.73 -6.27
CA ALA A 618 1.89 15.12 -6.43
C ALA A 618 1.39 15.72 -5.10
N ALA A 619 0.60 14.96 -4.33
CA ALA A 619 0.10 15.38 -3.03
C ALA A 619 1.24 15.59 -2.01
N LEU A 620 2.27 14.75 -2.02
CA LEU A 620 3.47 14.93 -1.21
C LEU A 620 4.28 16.15 -1.69
N ALA A 621 4.54 16.24 -3.01
CA ALA A 621 5.33 17.31 -3.60
C ALA A 621 4.71 18.70 -3.38
N ALA A 622 3.39 18.83 -3.41
CA ALA A 622 2.68 20.09 -3.16
C ALA A 622 2.96 20.66 -1.75
N ASN A 623 3.25 19.81 -0.78
CA ASN A 623 3.53 20.22 0.61
C ASN A 623 5.03 20.40 0.92
N LEU A 624 5.95 19.99 0.02
CA LEU A 624 7.38 20.16 0.20
C LEU A 624 7.81 21.64 0.31
N PRO A 625 7.31 22.59 -0.51
CA PRO A 625 7.70 24.00 -0.40
C PRO A 625 7.41 24.58 0.97
N LEU A 626 6.22 24.28 1.54
CA LEU A 626 5.86 24.72 2.90
C LEU A 626 6.82 24.13 3.93
N THR A 627 7.14 22.86 3.81
CA THR A 627 8.05 22.15 4.71
C THR A 627 9.46 22.76 4.68
N PHE A 628 10.02 22.95 3.48
CA PHE A 628 11.34 23.60 3.33
C PHE A 628 11.34 25.04 3.83
N PHE A 629 10.25 25.78 3.61
CA PHE A 629 10.09 27.13 4.14
C PHE A 629 10.12 27.14 5.68
N LEU A 630 9.35 26.27 6.34
CA LEU A 630 9.34 26.14 7.79
C LEU A 630 10.72 25.74 8.35
N MET A 631 11.39 24.80 7.71
CA MET A 631 12.74 24.39 8.09
C MET A 631 13.72 25.57 7.95
N PHE A 632 13.69 26.27 6.82
CA PHE A 632 14.57 27.43 6.57
C PHE A 632 14.34 28.54 7.58
N VAL A 633 13.08 28.89 7.86
CA VAL A 633 12.70 29.92 8.86
C VAL A 633 13.19 29.50 10.24
N THR A 634 13.02 28.23 10.64
CA THR A 634 13.51 27.71 11.92
C THR A 634 15.04 27.86 12.04
N LEU A 635 15.77 27.49 10.97
CA LEU A 635 17.23 27.67 10.92
C LEU A 635 17.66 29.14 10.98
N LEU A 636 16.90 30.05 10.34
CA LEU A 636 17.14 31.49 10.42
C LEU A 636 17.01 32.02 11.86
N PHE A 637 15.93 31.63 12.55
CA PHE A 637 15.71 32.01 13.94
C PHE A 637 16.80 31.47 14.86
N LEU A 638 17.23 30.20 14.62
CA LEU A 638 18.25 29.56 15.44
C LEU A 638 19.63 30.21 15.29
N PHE A 639 20.09 30.42 14.06
CA PHE A 639 21.45 30.90 13.79
C PHE A 639 21.58 32.42 13.56
N ARG A 640 20.47 33.12 13.45
CA ARG A 640 20.43 34.58 13.16
C ARG A 640 21.36 34.97 11.99
N SER A 641 21.48 34.09 11.01
CA SER A 641 22.34 34.22 9.82
C SER A 641 21.72 33.47 8.66
N TYR A 642 21.80 34.02 7.43
CA TYR A 642 21.35 33.32 6.23
C TYR A 642 22.35 32.34 5.63
N ARG A 643 23.65 32.52 5.91
CA ARG A 643 24.73 31.68 5.33
C ARG A 643 24.73 30.27 5.93
N LYS A 644 24.50 30.14 7.23
CA LYS A 644 24.52 28.86 7.94
C LYS A 644 23.38 27.94 7.50
N PRO A 645 22.12 28.38 7.41
CA PRO A 645 21.03 27.59 6.82
C PRO A 645 21.33 27.11 5.40
N ILE A 646 21.93 27.94 4.55
CA ILE A 646 22.29 27.57 3.17
C ILE A 646 23.32 26.43 3.17
N VAL A 647 24.36 26.50 4.04
CA VAL A 647 25.34 25.41 4.17
C VAL A 647 24.66 24.09 4.56
N ILE A 648 23.73 24.14 5.53
CA ILE A 648 23.01 22.95 6.02
C ILE A 648 22.11 22.36 4.92
N LEU A 649 21.33 23.22 4.24
CA LEU A 649 20.43 22.76 3.18
C LEU A 649 21.17 22.23 1.94
N LEU A 650 22.37 22.75 1.67
CA LEU A 650 23.21 22.25 0.56
C LEU A 650 23.65 20.79 0.76
N MET A 651 23.66 20.29 2.01
CA MET A 651 23.99 18.89 2.29
C MET A 651 22.85 17.92 1.95
N LEU A 652 21.58 18.40 1.81
CA LEU A 652 20.43 17.53 1.62
C LEU A 652 20.46 16.73 0.30
N PRO A 653 20.78 17.31 -0.86
CA PRO A 653 20.88 16.52 -2.08
C PRO A 653 21.94 15.41 -1.98
N LEU A 654 23.00 15.62 -1.23
CA LEU A 654 24.12 14.67 -1.14
C LEU A 654 23.76 13.37 -0.38
N ILE A 655 22.68 13.38 0.42
CA ILE A 655 22.22 12.16 1.12
C ILE A 655 21.75 11.06 0.14
N PHE A 656 21.36 11.43 -1.10
CA PHE A 656 21.02 10.46 -2.14
C PHE A 656 22.14 9.46 -2.41
N ILE A 657 23.41 9.83 -2.24
CA ILE A 657 24.54 8.91 -2.34
C ILE A 657 24.36 7.74 -1.38
N GLY A 658 23.97 8.03 -0.14
CA GLY A 658 23.76 7.02 0.89
C GLY A 658 22.51 6.19 0.69
N ILE A 659 21.43 6.82 0.20
CA ILE A 659 20.16 6.14 -0.08
C ILE A 659 20.37 5.08 -1.15
N VAL A 660 20.97 5.46 -2.28
CA VAL A 660 21.22 4.53 -3.40
C VAL A 660 22.18 3.42 -2.95
N LEU A 661 23.24 3.75 -2.23
CA LEU A 661 24.17 2.75 -1.71
C LEU A 661 23.46 1.75 -0.78
N GLY A 662 22.63 2.25 0.16
CA GLY A 662 21.89 1.41 1.11
C GLY A 662 20.92 0.47 0.41
N LEU A 663 20.13 0.98 -0.52
CA LEU A 663 19.17 0.16 -1.28
C LEU A 663 19.86 -0.90 -2.14
N VAL A 664 20.93 -0.55 -2.84
CA VAL A 664 21.69 -1.49 -3.70
C VAL A 664 22.34 -2.59 -2.86
N VAL A 665 23.05 -2.22 -1.77
CA VAL A 665 23.78 -3.18 -0.92
C VAL A 665 22.82 -4.14 -0.21
N LEU A 666 21.65 -3.62 0.23
CA LEU A 666 20.65 -4.41 0.94
C LEU A 666 19.62 -5.07 0.02
N GLY A 667 19.75 -4.92 -1.31
CA GLY A 667 18.90 -5.56 -2.31
C GLY A 667 17.42 -5.13 -2.24
N LYS A 668 17.15 -3.87 -1.87
CA LYS A 668 15.80 -3.30 -1.78
C LYS A 668 15.51 -2.41 -2.97
N SER A 669 14.25 -2.40 -3.43
CA SER A 669 13.76 -1.46 -4.45
C SER A 669 13.48 -0.09 -3.83
N PHE A 670 13.49 0.94 -4.68
CA PHE A 670 12.99 2.25 -4.27
C PHE A 670 11.47 2.26 -4.39
N ASP A 671 10.78 2.37 -3.26
CA ASP A 671 9.32 2.31 -3.14
C ASP A 671 8.76 3.51 -2.38
N PHE A 672 7.43 3.56 -2.21
CA PHE A 672 6.77 4.63 -1.46
C PHE A 672 7.31 4.75 -0.02
N PHE A 673 7.61 3.65 0.66
CA PHE A 673 8.17 3.68 2.00
C PHE A 673 9.63 4.18 2.01
N SER A 674 10.37 3.97 0.94
CA SER A 674 11.70 4.56 0.76
C SER A 674 11.62 6.10 0.67
N ILE A 675 10.57 6.66 0.06
CA ILE A 675 10.31 8.11 0.07
C ILE A 675 10.05 8.61 1.50
N LEU A 676 9.29 7.85 2.32
CA LEU A 676 9.11 8.18 3.73
C LEU A 676 10.44 8.17 4.50
N GLY A 677 11.29 7.18 4.20
CA GLY A 677 12.65 7.10 4.72
C GLY A 677 13.50 8.31 4.36
N LEU A 678 13.41 8.79 3.12
CA LEU A 678 14.06 10.01 2.66
C LEU A 678 13.63 11.24 3.46
N LEU A 679 12.30 11.42 3.70
CA LEU A 679 11.80 12.55 4.50
C LEU A 679 12.34 12.50 5.94
N GLY A 680 12.37 11.31 6.55
CA GLY A 680 12.97 11.11 7.87
C GLY A 680 14.46 11.45 7.89
N LEU A 681 15.20 10.99 6.89
CA LEU A 681 16.61 11.23 6.74
C LEU A 681 16.97 12.71 6.59
N ILE A 682 16.13 13.50 5.89
CA ILE A 682 16.26 14.96 5.79
C ILE A 682 16.28 15.58 7.20
N GLY A 683 15.30 15.22 8.04
CA GLY A 683 15.22 15.72 9.42
C GLY A 683 16.43 15.33 10.27
N MET A 684 16.88 14.08 10.19
CA MET A 684 18.03 13.58 10.93
C MET A 684 19.35 14.25 10.50
N ASN A 685 19.55 14.43 9.20
CA ASN A 685 20.74 15.07 8.67
C ASN A 685 20.82 16.54 9.08
N ILE A 686 19.72 17.30 8.98
CA ILE A 686 19.69 18.70 9.43
C ILE A 686 19.97 18.78 10.94
N LYS A 687 19.42 17.88 11.75
CA LYS A 687 19.68 17.82 13.19
C LYS A 687 21.17 17.67 13.50
N ASN A 688 21.86 16.73 12.86
CA ASN A 688 23.30 16.52 13.02
C ASN A 688 24.12 17.74 12.58
N ALA A 689 23.71 18.38 11.48
CA ALA A 689 24.34 19.58 10.97
C ALA A 689 24.18 20.79 11.92
N ILE A 690 22.99 20.96 12.53
CA ILE A 690 22.71 22.01 13.52
C ILE A 690 23.67 21.89 14.71
N VAL A 691 23.79 20.68 15.27
CA VAL A 691 24.65 20.43 16.44
C VAL A 691 26.13 20.73 16.15
N LEU A 692 26.57 20.45 14.92
CA LEU A 692 27.95 20.78 14.52
C LEU A 692 28.17 22.27 14.32
N VAL A 693 27.23 22.97 13.61
CA VAL A 693 27.33 24.41 13.35
C VAL A 693 27.23 25.21 14.64
N ASP A 694 26.37 24.82 15.58
CA ASP A 694 26.23 25.40 16.91
C ASP A 694 27.56 25.28 17.71
N GLN A 695 28.21 24.13 17.61
CA GLN A 695 29.54 23.93 18.23
C GLN A 695 30.61 24.81 17.60
N ILE A 696 30.60 25.00 16.26
CA ILE A 696 31.52 25.93 15.59
C ILE A 696 31.32 27.37 16.12
N ASP A 697 30.08 27.79 16.35
CA ASP A 697 29.76 29.09 16.91
C ASP A 697 30.31 29.23 18.35
N THR A 698 30.12 28.20 19.16
CA THR A 698 30.60 28.16 20.53
C THR A 698 32.13 28.27 20.59
N GLU A 699 32.87 27.52 19.76
CA GLU A 699 34.32 27.55 19.69
C GLU A 699 34.84 28.89 19.14
N THR A 700 34.12 29.48 18.19
CA THR A 700 34.44 30.81 17.64
C THR A 700 34.23 31.90 18.68
N ALA A 701 33.13 31.81 19.46
CA ALA A 701 32.85 32.74 20.57
C ALA A 701 33.89 32.62 21.70
N ALA A 702 34.48 31.44 21.87
CA ALA A 702 35.58 31.21 22.80
C ALA A 702 36.95 31.80 22.33
N GLY A 703 36.99 32.50 21.17
CA GLY A 703 38.14 33.23 20.67
C GLY A 703 39.13 32.41 19.82
N LYS A 704 38.83 31.17 19.42
CA LYS A 704 39.66 30.39 18.53
C LYS A 704 39.68 30.97 17.11
N ALA A 705 40.82 30.80 16.41
CA ALA A 705 40.92 31.17 15.00
C ALA A 705 39.83 30.44 14.17
N PRO A 706 39.20 31.07 13.18
CA PRO A 706 38.02 30.49 12.49
C PRO A 706 38.25 29.08 11.94
N ARG A 707 39.43 28.79 11.38
CA ARG A 707 39.75 27.46 10.87
C ARG A 707 39.97 26.44 12.01
N GLU A 708 40.63 26.87 13.05
CA GLU A 708 40.88 26.04 14.24
C GLU A 708 39.56 25.73 14.97
N ALA A 709 38.65 26.72 15.07
CA ALA A 709 37.32 26.55 15.63
C ALA A 709 36.50 25.48 14.86
N VAL A 710 36.57 25.49 13.52
CA VAL A 710 35.91 24.48 12.69
C VAL A 710 36.50 23.08 12.92
N ILE A 711 37.83 22.93 12.96
CA ILE A 711 38.48 21.65 13.17
C ILE A 711 38.23 21.15 14.60
N SER A 712 38.35 22.00 15.61
CA SER A 712 38.09 21.65 17.01
C SER A 712 36.66 21.25 17.24
N ALA A 713 35.70 22.03 16.76
CA ALA A 713 34.26 21.73 16.86
C ALA A 713 33.93 20.39 16.21
N THR A 714 34.46 20.13 15.01
CA THR A 714 34.20 18.87 14.32
C THR A 714 34.80 17.69 15.07
N THR A 715 35.99 17.84 15.60
CA THR A 715 36.70 16.79 16.37
C THR A 715 35.93 16.44 17.64
N THR A 716 35.41 17.42 18.37
CA THR A 716 34.61 17.17 19.59
C THR A 716 33.27 16.53 19.30
N ARG A 717 32.74 16.68 18.11
CA ARG A 717 31.40 16.14 17.70
C ARG A 717 31.45 14.79 16.98
N ILE A 718 32.67 14.20 16.77
CA ILE A 718 32.76 12.88 16.11
C ILE A 718 31.96 11.82 16.87
N VAL A 719 32.18 11.68 18.17
CA VAL A 719 31.56 10.64 18.98
C VAL A 719 30.02 10.82 19.07
N PRO A 720 29.51 12.02 19.43
CA PRO A 720 28.05 12.23 19.45
C PRO A 720 27.38 11.96 18.10
N VAL A 721 27.93 12.44 16.98
CA VAL A 721 27.35 12.22 15.64
C VAL A 721 27.43 10.75 15.23
N ALA A 722 28.58 10.10 15.45
CA ALA A 722 28.72 8.68 15.14
C ALA A 722 27.77 7.80 15.98
N MET A 723 27.58 8.17 17.26
CA MET A 723 26.66 7.47 18.15
C MET A 723 25.22 7.64 17.73
N ALA A 724 24.76 8.88 17.51
CA ALA A 724 23.40 9.15 17.07
C ALA A 724 23.06 8.38 15.81
N SER A 725 23.98 8.33 14.86
CA SER A 725 23.80 7.57 13.62
C SER A 725 23.87 6.05 13.85
N GLY A 726 24.83 5.59 14.65
CA GLY A 726 25.02 4.17 14.96
C GLY A 726 23.82 3.58 15.72
N THR A 727 23.28 4.30 16.71
CA THR A 727 22.08 3.87 17.46
C THR A 727 20.85 3.80 16.55
N THR A 728 20.70 4.74 15.62
CA THR A 728 19.59 4.73 14.67
C THR A 728 19.73 3.60 13.66
N ILE A 729 20.92 3.43 13.05
CA ILE A 729 21.17 2.37 12.06
C ILE A 729 20.93 0.99 12.68
N LEU A 730 21.52 0.71 13.83
CA LEU A 730 21.42 -0.59 14.47
C LEU A 730 20.05 -0.81 15.13
N GLY A 731 19.41 0.26 15.64
CA GLY A 731 18.05 0.20 16.16
C GLY A 731 16.99 -0.11 15.10
N MET A 732 17.26 0.21 13.82
CA MET A 732 16.35 -0.12 12.71
C MET A 732 16.61 -1.50 12.09
N LEU A 733 17.59 -2.25 12.58
CA LEU A 733 17.94 -3.56 12.01
C LEU A 733 16.77 -4.55 11.98
N PRO A 734 15.93 -4.69 13.02
CA PRO A 734 14.77 -5.56 12.94
C PRO A 734 13.77 -5.17 11.84
N LEU A 735 13.61 -3.86 11.57
CA LEU A 735 12.70 -3.36 10.54
C LEU A 735 13.18 -3.63 9.11
N LEU A 736 14.48 -3.85 8.90
CA LEU A 736 15.07 -4.17 7.60
C LEU A 736 14.49 -5.47 7.01
N PHE A 737 14.12 -6.41 7.86
CA PHE A 737 13.57 -7.71 7.48
C PHE A 737 12.05 -7.68 7.30
N ASP A 738 11.39 -6.58 7.65
CA ASP A 738 9.97 -6.42 7.37
C ASP A 738 9.71 -6.21 5.87
N ALA A 739 8.70 -6.91 5.33
CA ALA A 739 8.39 -6.85 3.90
C ALA A 739 7.91 -5.46 3.45
N MET A 740 7.19 -4.73 4.33
CA MET A 740 6.60 -3.43 4.02
C MET A 740 7.59 -2.28 4.24
N PHE A 741 8.27 -2.27 5.40
CA PHE A 741 9.12 -1.15 5.82
C PHE A 741 10.62 -1.37 5.57
N GLY A 742 11.01 -2.52 5.02
CA GLY A 742 12.41 -2.84 4.75
C GLY A 742 13.10 -1.86 3.80
N GLY A 743 12.40 -1.36 2.78
CA GLY A 743 12.89 -0.31 1.87
C GLY A 743 13.16 1.01 2.58
N MET A 744 12.26 1.41 3.50
CA MET A 744 12.43 2.59 4.35
C MET A 744 13.62 2.44 5.29
N ALA A 745 13.75 1.29 5.96
CA ALA A 745 14.87 1.00 6.84
C ALA A 745 16.20 1.05 6.08
N ALA A 746 16.30 0.42 4.91
CA ALA A 746 17.50 0.47 4.05
C ALA A 746 17.84 1.89 3.62
N THR A 747 16.84 2.70 3.25
CA THR A 747 17.02 4.12 2.90
C THR A 747 17.59 4.93 4.05
N ILE A 748 17.04 4.79 5.26
CA ILE A 748 17.52 5.53 6.45
C ILE A 748 18.90 5.02 6.87
N MET A 749 19.11 3.71 6.94
CA MET A 749 20.39 3.13 7.37
C MET A 749 21.54 3.53 6.43
N GLY A 750 21.39 3.33 5.13
CA GLY A 750 22.38 3.69 4.13
C GLY A 750 22.57 5.21 4.02
N GLY A 751 21.45 5.93 4.01
CA GLY A 751 21.44 7.38 3.96
C GLY A 751 22.12 8.02 5.17
N LEU A 752 21.82 7.56 6.39
CA LEU A 752 22.39 8.11 7.62
C LEU A 752 23.87 7.78 7.77
N LEU A 753 24.32 6.62 7.31
CA LEU A 753 25.75 6.27 7.30
C LEU A 753 26.57 7.29 6.50
N ILE A 754 26.12 7.58 5.28
CA ILE A 754 26.76 8.58 4.42
C ILE A 754 26.53 10.01 4.91
N ALA A 755 25.31 10.34 5.38
CA ALA A 755 24.99 11.65 5.94
C ALA A 755 25.91 12.02 7.11
N SER A 756 26.23 11.04 7.97
CA SER A 756 27.18 11.25 9.08
C SER A 756 28.60 11.55 8.58
N ALA A 757 29.05 10.82 7.58
CA ALA A 757 30.33 11.10 6.92
C ALA A 757 30.32 12.48 6.26
N LEU A 758 29.24 12.85 5.56
CA LEU A 758 29.08 14.17 4.95
C LEU A 758 29.09 15.28 6.00
N THR A 759 28.43 15.09 7.13
CA THR A 759 28.39 16.07 8.24
C THR A 759 29.78 16.25 8.86
N LEU A 760 30.57 15.19 9.04
CA LEU A 760 31.88 15.26 9.65
C LEU A 760 33.00 15.71 8.70
N PHE A 761 32.91 15.45 7.39
CA PHE A 761 33.95 15.76 6.43
C PHE A 761 33.60 16.87 5.45
N VAL A 762 32.39 16.88 4.91
CA VAL A 762 31.97 17.78 3.81
C VAL A 762 31.38 19.09 4.33
N LEU A 763 30.54 19.02 5.36
CA LEU A 763 29.92 20.22 5.93
C LEU A 763 30.96 21.24 6.44
N PRO A 764 32.03 20.86 7.15
CA PRO A 764 33.09 21.79 7.54
C PRO A 764 33.81 22.45 6.34
N VAL A 765 34.04 21.68 5.27
CA VAL A 765 34.63 22.19 4.02
C VAL A 765 33.69 23.18 3.34
N ALA A 766 32.40 22.86 3.22
CA ALA A 766 31.40 23.76 2.66
C ALA A 766 31.19 25.03 3.51
N TYR A 767 31.22 24.89 4.84
CA TYR A 767 31.18 26.01 5.77
C TYR A 767 32.37 26.95 5.55
N CYS A 768 33.62 26.41 5.49
CA CYS A 768 34.80 27.19 5.19
C CYS A 768 34.76 27.83 3.78
N ALA A 769 34.16 27.18 2.80
CA ALA A 769 34.01 27.75 1.45
C ALA A 769 33.04 28.94 1.41
N ILE A 770 31.87 28.82 2.02
CA ILE A 770 30.82 29.88 2.03
C ILE A 770 31.23 31.06 2.92
N HIS A 771 31.88 30.80 4.04
CA HIS A 771 32.39 31.85 4.94
C HIS A 771 33.78 32.41 4.54
N LYS A 772 34.34 31.96 3.39
CA LYS A 772 35.64 32.40 2.87
C LYS A 772 36.79 32.25 3.89
N ILE A 773 36.74 31.25 4.78
CA ILE A 773 37.79 30.92 5.73
C ILE A 773 38.97 30.28 4.96
N LYS A 774 40.17 30.82 5.10
CA LYS A 774 41.38 30.34 4.41
C LYS A 774 41.99 29.11 5.10
#